data_84a45e30e7a0f2eddbdf867820fd02af
#
_entry.id   84a45e30e7a0f2eddbdf867820fd02af
#
_cell.length_a   1.000
_cell.length_b   1.000
_cell.length_c   1.000
_cell.angle_alpha   90.00
_cell.angle_beta   90.00
_cell.angle_gamma   90.00
#
_symmetry.space_group_name_H-M   'P 1'
#
loop_
_entity.id
_entity.type
_entity.pdbx_description
1 polymer ?
#
loop_
_entity_poly.entity_id
_entity_poly.type
_entity_poly.pdbx_seq_one_letter_code
_entity_poly.pdbx_strand_id
1 'polypeptide(L)'
;IIYVGEGEQTLRGNVSSGKGMWKSLDAGETWKFIGLPNSEHISRIRIHPENPNIVYVGVIGNLWKPNEERGLYKSIDGGENWSKILYVSDKAGVGDIILDPNNSRIIYAATWQMKRNGYRMDSGGPDSKVFRSYDEGKTWEDISQYNGLPSFPWGIVGIAISPVNSKRIWMMIEASDGGLYRSDDGGNNWKKVNSNRALRQRAWYYTRVYADTQNEDKVYVLNVSYGVSTDGGNTFTLKNAPHGDHHDLWIDPHNNMRMVIADDGGAQVSNDGGENWTTYFNQPTAQFYRVTTDNSFPYRIYGAQQDNSTIRINHRSSSSSITERDWEPTAGGESAHLAPDPKNNEIVFGGTYKGYMMMRDHSNGQNRSVNVWPDNPAGSGAEVMKYRFNWNFPIMFSPNDPNKLYAGSNYLHMSTNGGQSWETISGDLTRNLPETIKSSGGPITQDNTGAEFYANIFALAESELEENVIWTGSDDGLIHVTRDGGETWENVTPPSSMSPKLNMINSIDPSPFVKGKVYVAATSYKFGDYTPYLYKTEDYGKTWELITDGIPNNYYTRALRSDKKRPGLLYAGTEWGMFISFDDGISWKQFQLNLPITSIRDLHVKDNDLVVATHGRSFWMIDDLTPLHQLDNDVSQSNSTLFKPDVSYRLAQSGGWRKPNTLLVGENHPNGVIINYYIKNYNSENDFVKIDILNKDGSIIRTFTNDVGKKEISVKENPVLSNTNDIDYALSSANIKSIAPKSGGNRLIWDMRYPGFVSFDGMVFYSSPNTGPKVTPGKYNIRLTYNNEEHIQEFEIVKDPRVSNSDEDYKKQLDFLLKVRDEVSRANKVIIDIRKIKSDLDFLMEKVSDKVQIVDLINKYKSDLDIIENNIHMTKNQSRQDPLNYGIRINNRIAFLLADSQRGDYPPTEQAQEFFESIKGELNEEISKFNRVLNTYTMQLNNMIQDNDIKFISY
;
A
#
# COMPACT_ATOMS: atom_id res chain seq x y z
N ILE A 1 -8.20 22.94 14.31
CA ILE A 1 -9.49 22.24 14.11
C ILE A 1 -9.63 22.00 12.62
N ILE A 2 -10.03 20.76 12.25
CA ILE A 2 -10.26 20.35 10.86
C ILE A 2 -11.66 19.76 10.76
N TYR A 3 -12.41 20.11 9.69
CA TYR A 3 -13.67 19.46 9.35
C TYR A 3 -13.52 18.70 8.03
N VAL A 4 -14.04 17.50 7.97
CA VAL A 4 -14.11 16.67 6.75
C VAL A 4 -15.54 16.26 6.50
N GLY A 5 -16.05 16.54 5.30
CA GLY A 5 -17.31 16.01 4.79
C GLY A 5 -17.02 14.88 3.81
N GLU A 6 -17.61 13.71 4.04
CA GLU A 6 -17.41 12.53 3.20
C GLU A 6 -18.20 12.57 1.90
N GLY A 7 -17.78 11.71 0.97
CA GLY A 7 -18.36 11.56 -0.36
C GLY A 7 -17.80 12.53 -1.40
N GLU A 8 -17.67 12.06 -2.62
CA GLU A 8 -17.14 12.86 -3.73
C GLU A 8 -18.22 13.84 -4.23
N GLN A 9 -17.81 15.08 -4.52
CA GLN A 9 -18.75 16.13 -4.97
C GLN A 9 -19.09 16.08 -6.46
N THR A 10 -18.42 15.25 -7.24
CA THR A 10 -18.63 15.13 -8.68
C THR A 10 -19.67 14.04 -9.02
N LEU A 11 -20.22 14.07 -10.24
CA LEU A 11 -21.21 13.08 -10.69
C LEU A 11 -20.57 11.90 -11.43
N ARG A 12 -19.34 11.53 -11.13
CA ARG A 12 -18.67 10.39 -11.79
C ARG A 12 -19.39 9.06 -11.54
N GLY A 13 -19.26 8.11 -12.47
CA GLY A 13 -19.92 6.82 -12.37
C GLY A 13 -19.32 5.84 -11.36
N ASN A 14 -18.22 6.21 -10.73
CA ASN A 14 -17.46 5.39 -9.80
C ASN A 14 -17.22 6.06 -8.44
N VAL A 15 -17.92 7.16 -8.15
CA VAL A 15 -17.79 7.90 -6.88
C VAL A 15 -18.07 7.02 -5.66
N SER A 16 -17.37 7.31 -4.58
CA SER A 16 -17.57 6.70 -3.27
C SER A 16 -18.54 7.56 -2.46
N SER A 17 -19.59 6.95 -1.93
CA SER A 17 -20.52 7.59 -1.01
C SER A 17 -19.92 7.71 0.38
N GLY A 18 -20.15 8.83 1.06
CA GLY A 18 -19.76 9.07 2.43
C GLY A 18 -20.86 8.78 3.45
N LYS A 19 -20.51 8.92 4.73
CA LYS A 19 -21.40 8.67 5.86
C LYS A 19 -21.51 9.87 6.82
N GLY A 20 -21.20 11.09 6.34
CA GLY A 20 -21.41 12.31 7.11
C GLY A 20 -20.21 13.19 7.33
N MET A 21 -20.21 13.85 8.47
CA MET A 21 -19.23 14.84 8.88
C MET A 21 -18.32 14.35 10.01
N TRP A 22 -17.05 14.69 9.88
CA TRP A 22 -16.01 14.41 10.87
C TRP A 22 -15.28 15.69 11.31
N LYS A 23 -14.79 15.69 12.54
CA LYS A 23 -14.04 16.80 13.12
C LYS A 23 -12.80 16.29 13.86
N SER A 24 -11.69 16.96 13.63
CA SER A 24 -10.47 16.80 14.42
C SER A 24 -10.18 18.07 15.21
N LEU A 25 -9.73 17.91 16.47
CA LEU A 25 -9.29 19.00 17.35
C LEU A 25 -7.77 19.08 17.53
N ASP A 26 -7.04 18.08 17.04
CA ASP A 26 -5.61 17.84 17.24
C ASP A 26 -4.83 17.75 15.91
N ALA A 27 -5.22 18.54 14.91
CA ALA A 27 -4.59 18.62 13.59
C ALA A 27 -4.64 17.32 12.76
N GLY A 28 -5.64 16.47 13.02
CA GLY A 28 -5.90 15.26 12.24
C GLY A 28 -5.38 13.96 12.88
N GLU A 29 -4.83 14.01 14.09
CA GLU A 29 -4.38 12.83 14.82
C GLU A 29 -5.58 11.95 15.21
N THR A 30 -6.66 12.56 15.71
CA THR A 30 -7.90 11.86 16.02
C THR A 30 -9.13 12.53 15.40
N TRP A 31 -10.16 11.75 15.13
CA TRP A 31 -11.37 12.18 14.44
C TRP A 31 -12.62 11.78 15.21
N LYS A 32 -13.55 12.72 15.35
CA LYS A 32 -14.89 12.50 15.94
C LYS A 32 -15.94 12.64 14.84
N PHE A 33 -16.83 11.65 14.74
CA PHE A 33 -18.03 11.79 13.92
C PHE A 33 -18.97 12.82 14.55
N ILE A 34 -19.47 13.76 13.73
CA ILE A 34 -20.28 14.90 14.17
C ILE A 34 -21.64 15.04 13.45
N GLY A 35 -22.13 13.95 12.83
CA GLY A 35 -23.49 13.89 12.30
C GLY A 35 -23.61 13.90 10.79
N LEU A 36 -24.84 14.13 10.30
CA LEU A 36 -25.25 14.04 8.90
C LEU A 36 -24.99 12.66 8.25
N PRO A 37 -25.36 11.53 8.92
CA PRO A 37 -24.98 10.18 8.48
C PRO A 37 -25.52 9.79 7.10
N ASN A 38 -26.61 10.43 6.64
CA ASN A 38 -27.26 10.13 5.37
C ASN A 38 -26.95 11.18 4.28
N SER A 39 -25.99 12.07 4.50
CA SER A 39 -25.61 13.12 3.53
C SER A 39 -25.00 12.57 2.25
N GLU A 40 -24.40 11.39 2.30
CA GLU A 40 -23.68 10.65 1.25
C GLU A 40 -22.60 11.48 0.51
N HIS A 41 -22.97 12.66 -0.01
CA HIS A 41 -22.05 13.53 -0.73
C HIS A 41 -22.13 14.98 -0.22
N ILE A 42 -21.03 15.43 0.36
CA ILE A 42 -20.90 16.79 0.88
C ILE A 42 -20.04 17.61 -0.10
N SER A 43 -20.63 18.68 -0.65
CA SER A 43 -19.98 19.48 -1.70
C SER A 43 -19.05 20.56 -1.17
N ARG A 44 -19.47 21.22 -0.07
CA ARG A 44 -18.77 22.39 0.48
C ARG A 44 -18.95 22.48 1.98
N ILE A 45 -17.87 22.92 2.64
CA ILE A 45 -17.86 23.32 4.04
C ILE A 45 -17.38 24.76 4.11
N ARG A 46 -18.11 25.61 4.85
CA ARG A 46 -17.71 27.00 5.11
C ARG A 46 -17.81 27.27 6.60
N ILE A 47 -16.73 27.74 7.17
CA ILE A 47 -16.62 28.11 8.58
C ILE A 47 -16.78 29.64 8.64
N HIS A 48 -17.59 30.11 9.58
CA HIS A 48 -17.76 31.54 9.82
C HIS A 48 -16.43 32.18 10.25
N PRO A 49 -15.98 33.26 9.61
CA PRO A 49 -14.62 33.79 9.81
C PRO A 49 -14.33 34.27 11.23
N GLU A 50 -15.34 34.74 11.97
CA GLU A 50 -15.18 35.29 13.33
C GLU A 50 -15.67 34.31 14.43
N ASN A 51 -16.45 33.28 14.08
CA ASN A 51 -16.98 32.34 15.06
C ASN A 51 -16.87 30.89 14.53
N PRO A 52 -15.82 30.15 14.91
CA PRO A 52 -15.56 28.80 14.39
C PRO A 52 -16.62 27.77 14.82
N ASN A 53 -17.55 28.12 15.73
CA ASN A 53 -18.67 27.25 16.07
C ASN A 53 -19.81 27.31 15.04
N ILE A 54 -19.82 28.32 14.17
CA ILE A 54 -20.80 28.40 13.07
C ILE A 54 -20.21 27.79 11.82
N VAL A 55 -20.81 26.69 11.38
CA VAL A 55 -20.36 25.90 10.21
C VAL A 55 -21.54 25.71 9.26
N TYR A 56 -21.29 25.90 7.97
CA TYR A 56 -22.26 25.69 6.89
C TYR A 56 -21.79 24.51 6.04
N VAL A 57 -22.70 23.59 5.69
CA VAL A 57 -22.40 22.40 4.92
C VAL A 57 -23.41 22.21 3.79
N GLY A 58 -22.91 22.25 2.56
CA GLY A 58 -23.69 21.92 1.37
C GLY A 58 -23.77 20.42 1.17
N VAL A 59 -24.98 19.87 1.08
CA VAL A 59 -25.24 18.46 0.87
C VAL A 59 -25.86 18.25 -0.50
N ILE A 60 -25.15 17.52 -1.35
CA ILE A 60 -25.64 17.04 -2.64
C ILE A 60 -26.62 15.85 -2.42
N GLY A 61 -26.34 15.02 -1.40
CA GLY A 61 -27.16 13.87 -1.06
C GLY A 61 -26.90 12.66 -1.96
N ASN A 62 -27.79 11.71 -1.95
CA ASN A 62 -27.69 10.52 -2.79
C ASN A 62 -27.73 10.87 -4.28
N LEU A 63 -26.72 10.46 -5.04
CA LEU A 63 -26.63 10.75 -6.48
C LEU A 63 -27.53 9.87 -7.32
N TRP A 64 -27.82 8.66 -6.82
CA TRP A 64 -28.47 7.59 -7.56
C TRP A 64 -29.99 7.65 -7.52
N LYS A 65 -30.56 8.30 -6.50
CA LYS A 65 -32.00 8.47 -6.32
C LYS A 65 -32.34 9.81 -5.63
N PRO A 66 -33.55 10.36 -5.81
CA PRO A 66 -34.01 11.49 -5.02
C PRO A 66 -33.99 11.19 -3.52
N ASN A 67 -33.60 12.21 -2.70
CA ASN A 67 -33.65 12.09 -1.25
C ASN A 67 -33.83 13.45 -0.56
N GLU A 68 -34.38 13.43 0.65
CA GLU A 68 -34.67 14.62 1.43
C GLU A 68 -33.47 15.19 2.18
N GLU A 69 -32.32 14.48 2.20
CA GLU A 69 -31.11 14.95 2.89
C GLU A 69 -30.41 16.09 2.15
N ARG A 70 -30.76 16.33 0.89
CA ARG A 70 -30.24 17.41 0.06
C ARG A 70 -30.55 18.78 0.68
N GLY A 71 -29.62 19.74 0.54
CA GLY A 71 -29.82 21.09 1.01
C GLY A 71 -28.59 21.73 1.67
N LEU A 72 -28.81 22.85 2.35
CA LEU A 72 -27.80 23.56 3.13
C LEU A 72 -28.08 23.35 4.62
N TYR A 73 -27.05 22.89 5.33
CA TYR A 73 -27.09 22.70 6.77
C TYR A 73 -26.22 23.74 7.49
N LYS A 74 -26.66 24.12 8.68
CA LYS A 74 -25.95 25.06 9.59
C LYS A 74 -25.81 24.42 10.96
N SER A 75 -24.62 24.50 11.54
CA SER A 75 -24.36 24.29 12.95
C SER A 75 -23.99 25.61 13.60
N ILE A 76 -24.34 25.81 14.87
CA ILE A 76 -23.96 26.97 15.70
C ILE A 76 -23.12 26.55 16.92
N ASP A 77 -22.81 25.29 17.07
CA ASP A 77 -22.12 24.66 18.19
C ASP A 77 -20.91 23.82 17.74
N GLY A 78 -20.32 24.15 16.60
CA GLY A 78 -19.13 23.47 16.08
C GLY A 78 -19.38 22.06 15.57
N GLY A 79 -20.62 21.76 15.12
CA GLY A 79 -21.00 20.49 14.50
C GLY A 79 -21.67 19.50 15.44
N GLU A 80 -21.96 19.86 16.69
CA GLU A 80 -22.68 18.96 17.62
C GLU A 80 -24.16 18.79 17.20
N ASN A 81 -24.77 19.85 16.67
CA ASN A 81 -26.14 19.84 16.14
C ASN A 81 -26.20 20.53 14.77
N TRP A 82 -27.08 20.02 13.90
CA TRP A 82 -27.29 20.52 12.54
C TRP A 82 -28.74 20.88 12.26
N SER A 83 -28.95 22.01 11.63
CA SER A 83 -30.26 22.46 11.14
C SER A 83 -30.23 22.66 9.63
N LYS A 84 -31.21 22.12 8.89
CA LYS A 84 -31.35 22.36 7.45
C LYS A 84 -31.98 23.77 7.26
N ILE A 85 -31.23 24.68 6.65
CA ILE A 85 -31.61 26.09 6.50
C ILE A 85 -32.00 26.47 5.07
N LEU A 86 -31.70 25.64 4.07
CA LEU A 86 -32.18 25.76 2.70
C LEU A 86 -32.50 24.39 2.13
N TYR A 87 -33.71 24.21 1.63
CA TYR A 87 -34.17 23.03 0.92
C TYR A 87 -35.03 23.45 -0.28
N VAL A 88 -34.75 22.92 -1.46
CA VAL A 88 -35.51 23.24 -2.67
C VAL A 88 -36.36 22.04 -3.10
N SER A 89 -35.74 20.87 -3.25
CA SER A 89 -36.44 19.63 -3.61
C SER A 89 -35.61 18.41 -3.29
N ASP A 90 -36.19 17.23 -3.37
CA ASP A 90 -35.53 15.94 -3.27
C ASP A 90 -34.60 15.62 -4.46
N LYS A 91 -34.58 16.50 -5.49
CA LYS A 91 -33.77 16.34 -6.72
C LYS A 91 -32.58 17.29 -6.80
N ALA A 92 -32.57 18.38 -6.02
CA ALA A 92 -31.53 19.39 -6.06
C ALA A 92 -30.81 19.52 -4.72
N GLY A 93 -29.52 19.28 -4.69
CA GLY A 93 -28.65 19.52 -3.55
C GLY A 93 -27.91 20.85 -3.67
N VAL A 94 -27.16 21.23 -2.62
CA VAL A 94 -26.36 22.48 -2.66
C VAL A 94 -24.95 22.12 -3.20
N GLY A 95 -24.63 22.66 -4.38
CA GLY A 95 -23.35 22.41 -5.07
C GLY A 95 -22.22 23.39 -4.70
N ASP A 96 -22.57 24.66 -4.36
CA ASP A 96 -21.60 25.64 -3.92
C ASP A 96 -22.19 26.63 -2.89
N ILE A 97 -21.34 27.14 -2.00
CA ILE A 97 -21.65 28.08 -0.94
C ILE A 97 -20.51 29.09 -0.80
N ILE A 98 -20.84 30.36 -0.68
CA ILE A 98 -19.85 31.38 -0.32
C ILE A 98 -20.46 32.36 0.70
N LEU A 99 -19.67 32.69 1.72
CA LEU A 99 -19.96 33.79 2.66
C LEU A 99 -19.26 35.03 2.15
N ASP A 100 -19.91 36.18 2.27
CA ASP A 100 -19.21 37.45 2.04
C ASP A 100 -18.08 37.61 3.06
N PRO A 101 -16.82 37.71 2.62
CA PRO A 101 -15.66 37.78 3.52
C PRO A 101 -15.68 39.00 4.47
N ASN A 102 -16.39 40.08 4.10
CA ASN A 102 -16.48 41.31 4.87
C ASN A 102 -17.78 41.41 5.69
N ASN A 103 -18.77 40.58 5.40
CA ASN A 103 -20.06 40.55 6.12
C ASN A 103 -20.65 39.11 6.07
N SER A 104 -20.26 38.29 7.01
CA SER A 104 -20.69 36.91 7.13
C SER A 104 -22.20 36.63 7.24
N ARG A 105 -23.01 37.69 7.43
CA ARG A 105 -24.48 37.60 7.38
C ARG A 105 -24.98 37.39 5.95
N ILE A 106 -24.17 37.78 4.95
CA ILE A 106 -24.50 37.61 3.53
C ILE A 106 -23.94 36.28 3.05
N ILE A 107 -24.84 35.45 2.55
CA ILE A 107 -24.50 34.12 2.06
C ILE A 107 -25.14 33.93 0.69
N TYR A 108 -24.37 33.33 -0.24
CA TYR A 108 -24.89 32.82 -1.50
C TYR A 108 -24.79 31.30 -1.52
N ALA A 109 -25.84 30.64 -1.97
CA ALA A 109 -25.90 29.21 -2.12
C ALA A 109 -26.43 28.82 -3.50
N ALA A 110 -25.69 27.97 -4.24
CA ALA A 110 -26.14 27.46 -5.52
C ALA A 110 -26.69 26.04 -5.33
N THR A 111 -27.95 25.81 -5.71
CA THR A 111 -28.52 24.49 -5.79
C THR A 111 -28.27 23.87 -7.16
N TRP A 112 -28.17 22.57 -7.21
CA TRP A 112 -27.88 21.80 -8.41
C TRP A 112 -28.80 20.59 -8.50
N GLN A 113 -29.68 20.59 -9.49
CA GLN A 113 -30.51 19.44 -9.83
C GLN A 113 -29.71 18.48 -10.68
N MET A 114 -29.58 17.25 -10.22
CA MET A 114 -28.82 16.23 -10.90
C MET A 114 -29.39 14.83 -10.68
N LYS A 115 -29.03 13.92 -11.58
CA LYS A 115 -29.32 12.50 -11.49
C LYS A 115 -28.19 11.67 -12.07
N ARG A 116 -27.87 10.57 -11.41
CA ARG A 116 -26.88 9.59 -11.88
C ARG A 116 -27.44 8.17 -11.76
N ASN A 117 -27.09 7.31 -12.71
CA ASN A 117 -27.24 5.86 -12.62
C ASN A 117 -26.14 5.16 -13.43
N GLY A 118 -26.23 3.85 -13.64
CA GLY A 118 -25.20 3.06 -14.31
C GLY A 118 -24.91 3.50 -15.76
N TYR A 119 -25.91 4.07 -16.45
CA TYR A 119 -25.85 4.35 -17.89
C TYR A 119 -26.15 5.79 -18.27
N ARG A 120 -26.50 6.66 -17.30
CA ARG A 120 -26.89 8.04 -17.60
C ARG A 120 -26.52 9.00 -16.48
N MET A 121 -26.12 10.19 -16.87
CA MET A 121 -25.92 11.34 -16.01
C MET A 121 -26.80 12.48 -16.56
N ASP A 122 -27.48 13.21 -15.68
CA ASP A 122 -28.18 14.45 -16.00
C ASP A 122 -27.64 15.57 -15.12
N SER A 123 -27.29 16.72 -15.70
CA SER A 123 -26.86 17.93 -15.02
C SER A 123 -27.76 19.07 -15.43
N GLY A 124 -28.54 19.56 -14.48
CA GLY A 124 -29.44 20.71 -14.66
C GLY A 124 -30.91 20.39 -14.60
N GLY A 125 -31.67 21.45 -14.35
CA GLY A 125 -33.12 21.41 -14.25
C GLY A 125 -33.70 22.67 -13.59
N PRO A 126 -35.05 22.70 -13.37
CA PRO A 126 -35.73 23.88 -12.82
C PRO A 126 -35.33 24.21 -11.37
N ASP A 127 -34.80 23.24 -10.65
CA ASP A 127 -34.40 23.42 -9.24
C ASP A 127 -32.90 23.77 -9.08
N SER A 128 -32.17 23.92 -10.20
CA SER A 128 -30.80 24.50 -10.19
C SER A 128 -30.93 26.02 -10.16
N LYS A 129 -30.63 26.61 -9.02
CA LYS A 129 -30.89 28.02 -8.70
C LYS A 129 -29.78 28.62 -7.85
N VAL A 130 -29.78 29.94 -7.73
CA VAL A 130 -28.92 30.65 -6.79
C VAL A 130 -29.77 31.44 -5.81
N PHE A 131 -29.47 31.26 -4.53
CA PHE A 131 -30.13 31.91 -3.43
C PHE A 131 -29.18 32.85 -2.70
N ARG A 132 -29.70 33.95 -2.19
CA ARG A 132 -28.98 34.94 -1.35
C ARG A 132 -29.68 35.10 -0.02
N SER A 133 -28.94 35.16 1.06
CA SER A 133 -29.41 35.52 2.40
C SER A 133 -28.67 36.74 2.91
N TYR A 134 -29.31 37.59 3.69
CA TYR A 134 -28.76 38.76 4.40
C TYR A 134 -28.75 38.57 5.93
N ASP A 135 -29.18 37.43 6.43
CA ASP A 135 -29.46 37.20 7.85
C ASP A 135 -28.90 35.84 8.34
N GLU A 136 -27.71 35.45 7.79
CA GLU A 136 -27.03 34.17 8.12
C GLU A 136 -27.83 32.91 7.76
N GLY A 137 -28.66 33.00 6.73
CA GLY A 137 -29.42 31.83 6.23
C GLY A 137 -30.77 31.62 6.91
N LYS A 138 -31.29 32.62 7.65
CA LYS A 138 -32.65 32.52 8.22
C LYS A 138 -33.72 32.71 7.17
N THR A 139 -33.50 33.60 6.20
CA THR A 139 -34.34 33.80 5.03
C THR A 139 -33.51 33.79 3.75
N TRP A 140 -34.17 33.38 2.65
CA TRP A 140 -33.51 33.22 1.36
C TRP A 140 -34.32 33.89 0.24
N GLU A 141 -33.61 34.59 -0.64
CA GLU A 141 -34.11 35.20 -1.85
C GLU A 141 -33.60 34.47 -3.09
N ASP A 142 -34.47 34.01 -3.98
CA ASP A 142 -34.13 33.45 -5.28
C ASP A 142 -33.71 34.55 -6.25
N ILE A 143 -32.43 34.63 -6.58
CA ILE A 143 -31.87 35.66 -7.48
C ILE A 143 -31.65 35.12 -8.91
N SER A 144 -32.13 33.94 -9.23
CA SER A 144 -31.80 33.23 -10.49
C SER A 144 -32.40 33.88 -11.73
N GLN A 145 -33.42 34.71 -11.55
CA GLN A 145 -34.04 35.43 -12.66
C GLN A 145 -33.70 36.95 -12.70
N TYR A 146 -32.65 37.33 -12.00
CA TYR A 146 -32.20 38.71 -11.98
C TYR A 146 -31.65 39.16 -13.34
N ASN A 147 -31.75 40.46 -13.59
CA ASN A 147 -31.39 41.06 -14.87
C ASN A 147 -29.94 40.71 -15.29
N GLY A 148 -29.77 40.29 -16.52
CA GLY A 148 -28.49 39.96 -17.15
C GLY A 148 -28.04 38.51 -16.98
N LEU A 149 -28.75 37.67 -16.23
CA LEU A 149 -28.48 36.23 -16.11
C LEU A 149 -29.05 35.43 -17.30
N PRO A 150 -28.50 34.20 -17.54
CA PRO A 150 -28.95 33.39 -18.67
C PRO A 150 -30.35 32.79 -18.44
N SER A 151 -30.97 32.31 -19.52
CA SER A 151 -32.26 31.62 -19.46
C SER A 151 -32.12 30.21 -18.83
N PHE A 152 -33.18 29.75 -18.17
CA PHE A 152 -33.28 28.37 -17.68
C PHE A 152 -33.43 27.36 -18.85
N PRO A 153 -33.07 26.07 -18.62
CA PRO A 153 -32.58 25.50 -17.37
C PRO A 153 -31.09 25.77 -17.10
N TRP A 154 -30.73 25.78 -15.80
CA TRP A 154 -29.35 25.83 -15.37
C TRP A 154 -28.89 24.45 -14.91
N GLY A 155 -27.57 24.19 -15.00
CA GLY A 155 -26.85 23.11 -14.38
C GLY A 155 -26.12 23.54 -13.12
N ILE A 156 -24.86 23.17 -13.01
CA ILE A 156 -24.02 23.53 -11.88
C ILE A 156 -23.61 25.01 -11.97
N VAL A 157 -23.49 25.68 -10.82
CA VAL A 157 -23.03 27.05 -10.68
C VAL A 157 -21.92 27.17 -9.66
N GLY A 158 -20.79 27.77 -10.04
CA GLY A 158 -19.72 28.16 -9.12
C GLY A 158 -19.82 29.65 -8.80
N ILE A 159 -19.59 30.05 -7.55
CA ILE A 159 -19.76 31.43 -7.07
C ILE A 159 -18.50 31.93 -6.38
N ALA A 160 -18.10 33.18 -6.66
CA ALA A 160 -17.01 33.86 -5.95
C ALA A 160 -17.38 35.30 -5.60
N ILE A 161 -17.00 35.76 -4.44
CA ILE A 161 -17.13 37.16 -3.98
C ILE A 161 -15.71 37.70 -3.77
N SER A 162 -15.45 38.93 -4.25
CA SER A 162 -14.17 39.58 -4.01
C SER A 162 -14.01 39.96 -2.53
N PRO A 163 -12.96 39.51 -1.85
CA PRO A 163 -12.66 39.95 -0.49
C PRO A 163 -12.29 41.44 -0.41
N VAL A 164 -11.85 42.02 -1.52
CA VAL A 164 -11.49 43.43 -1.63
C VAL A 164 -12.74 44.31 -1.81
N ASN A 165 -13.77 43.78 -2.50
CA ASN A 165 -14.99 44.50 -2.81
C ASN A 165 -16.20 43.54 -2.83
N SER A 166 -16.96 43.48 -1.74
CA SER A 166 -18.15 42.64 -1.60
C SER A 166 -19.25 42.84 -2.64
N LYS A 167 -19.23 43.99 -3.36
CA LYS A 167 -20.17 44.24 -4.44
C LYS A 167 -19.80 43.52 -5.73
N ARG A 168 -18.53 43.07 -5.85
CA ARG A 168 -18.05 42.34 -7.02
C ARG A 168 -18.18 40.84 -6.80
N ILE A 169 -19.05 40.24 -7.59
CA ILE A 169 -19.38 38.81 -7.50
C ILE A 169 -19.28 38.20 -8.89
N TRP A 170 -18.77 37.00 -8.97
CA TRP A 170 -18.75 36.20 -10.20
C TRP A 170 -19.57 34.92 -10.03
N MET A 171 -20.25 34.52 -11.10
CA MET A 171 -20.87 33.22 -11.23
C MET A 171 -20.46 32.58 -12.56
N MET A 172 -19.89 31.37 -12.49
CA MET A 172 -19.73 30.49 -13.64
C MET A 172 -20.97 29.64 -13.74
N ILE A 173 -21.77 29.79 -14.80
CA ILE A 173 -23.09 29.15 -14.92
C ILE A 173 -23.09 28.18 -16.09
N GLU A 174 -23.48 26.91 -15.82
CA GLU A 174 -23.88 25.95 -16.85
C GLU A 174 -25.29 26.25 -17.33
N ALA A 175 -25.42 26.76 -18.55
CA ALA A 175 -26.67 27.02 -19.23
C ALA A 175 -26.45 26.98 -20.75
N SER A 176 -27.51 26.98 -21.56
CA SER A 176 -27.42 27.06 -23.02
C SER A 176 -26.64 28.31 -23.46
N ASP A 177 -26.87 29.43 -22.81
CA ASP A 177 -26.11 30.69 -22.92
C ASP A 177 -25.16 30.89 -21.75
N GLY A 178 -24.56 29.83 -21.25
CA GLY A 178 -23.66 29.82 -20.11
C GLY A 178 -22.36 30.60 -20.32
N GLY A 179 -21.68 30.93 -19.23
CA GLY A 179 -20.46 31.71 -19.21
C GLY A 179 -20.09 32.20 -17.81
N LEU A 180 -19.11 33.07 -17.75
CA LEU A 180 -18.78 33.82 -16.54
C LEU A 180 -19.60 35.14 -16.52
N TYR A 181 -20.44 35.23 -15.50
CA TYR A 181 -21.25 36.40 -15.21
C TYR A 181 -20.65 37.18 -14.04
N ARG A 182 -20.69 38.50 -14.11
CA ARG A 182 -20.20 39.38 -13.05
C ARG A 182 -21.26 40.40 -12.64
N SER A 183 -21.39 40.63 -11.35
CA SER A 183 -22.09 41.74 -10.75
C SER A 183 -21.07 42.67 -10.13
N ASP A 184 -21.35 44.00 -10.18
CA ASP A 184 -20.59 45.07 -9.53
C ASP A 184 -21.43 45.81 -8.48
N ASP A 185 -22.64 45.29 -8.15
CA ASP A 185 -23.62 45.92 -7.23
C ASP A 185 -24.17 44.92 -6.17
N GLY A 186 -23.42 43.90 -5.82
CA GLY A 186 -23.82 42.92 -4.80
C GLY A 186 -24.89 41.94 -5.30
N GLY A 187 -24.83 41.56 -6.56
CA GLY A 187 -25.73 40.57 -7.15
C GLY A 187 -27.11 41.03 -7.57
N ASN A 188 -27.34 42.39 -7.69
CA ASN A 188 -28.63 42.89 -8.13
C ASN A 188 -28.76 42.99 -9.65
N ASN A 189 -27.66 43.31 -10.35
CA ASN A 189 -27.55 43.27 -11.81
C ASN A 189 -26.33 42.47 -12.25
N TRP A 190 -26.45 41.77 -13.38
CA TRP A 190 -25.42 40.90 -13.89
C TRP A 190 -25.07 41.20 -15.36
N LYS A 191 -23.83 40.95 -15.74
CA LYS A 191 -23.39 40.99 -17.12
C LYS A 191 -22.53 39.77 -17.44
N LYS A 192 -22.73 39.15 -18.58
CA LYS A 192 -21.82 38.15 -19.09
C LYS A 192 -20.50 38.82 -19.48
N VAL A 193 -19.41 38.48 -18.77
CA VAL A 193 -18.08 39.07 -19.03
C VAL A 193 -17.23 38.15 -19.89
N ASN A 194 -17.48 36.82 -19.87
CA ASN A 194 -16.72 35.87 -20.68
C ASN A 194 -17.57 34.67 -21.08
N SER A 195 -17.39 34.21 -22.35
CA SER A 195 -18.09 33.05 -22.91
C SER A 195 -17.14 31.97 -23.45
N ASN A 196 -15.84 32.07 -23.16
CA ASN A 196 -14.82 31.13 -23.65
C ASN A 196 -15.14 29.72 -23.24
N ARG A 197 -15.22 28.81 -24.21
CA ARG A 197 -15.51 27.39 -24.00
C ARG A 197 -14.42 26.68 -23.18
N ALA A 198 -13.15 27.11 -23.28
CA ALA A 198 -12.06 26.52 -22.53
C ALA A 198 -12.21 26.67 -21.01
N LEU A 199 -12.98 27.66 -20.54
CA LEU A 199 -13.27 27.89 -19.12
C LEU A 199 -14.48 27.11 -18.61
N ARG A 200 -15.24 26.44 -19.48
CA ARG A 200 -16.53 25.79 -19.15
C ARG A 200 -16.75 24.46 -19.87
N GLN A 201 -15.68 23.76 -20.18
CA GLN A 201 -15.74 22.38 -20.71
C GLN A 201 -16.29 21.46 -19.62
N ARG A 202 -17.09 20.45 -19.98
CA ARG A 202 -17.66 19.47 -19.06
C ARG A 202 -18.13 20.11 -17.75
N ALA A 203 -19.06 21.05 -17.85
CA ALA A 203 -19.44 21.95 -16.76
C ALA A 203 -19.79 21.22 -15.45
N TRP A 204 -20.49 20.10 -15.52
CA TRP A 204 -20.85 19.27 -14.38
C TRP A 204 -19.63 18.74 -13.60
N TYR A 205 -18.47 18.63 -14.25
CA TYR A 205 -17.24 18.07 -13.67
C TYR A 205 -16.38 19.16 -13.03
N TYR A 206 -16.27 20.32 -13.69
CA TYR A 206 -15.42 21.41 -13.22
C TYR A 206 -16.23 22.52 -12.55
N THR A 207 -16.52 23.58 -13.23
CA THR A 207 -17.32 24.78 -12.86
C THR A 207 -17.02 25.29 -11.45
N ARG A 208 -15.80 25.83 -11.26
CA ARG A 208 -15.36 26.49 -10.05
C ARG A 208 -14.73 27.84 -10.41
N VAL A 209 -15.05 28.88 -9.59
CA VAL A 209 -14.52 30.24 -9.73
C VAL A 209 -14.03 30.73 -8.36
N TYR A 210 -12.89 31.41 -8.33
CA TYR A 210 -12.28 31.92 -7.11
C TYR A 210 -11.80 33.35 -7.34
N ALA A 211 -12.06 34.24 -6.37
CA ALA A 211 -11.57 35.62 -6.36
C ALA A 211 -10.21 35.69 -5.67
N ASP A 212 -9.31 36.50 -6.19
CA ASP A 212 -8.04 36.81 -5.52
C ASP A 212 -8.30 37.52 -4.19
N THR A 213 -7.51 37.24 -3.18
CA THR A 213 -7.71 37.76 -1.82
C THR A 213 -7.25 39.18 -1.64
N GLN A 214 -6.48 39.77 -2.58
CA GLN A 214 -5.89 41.11 -2.48
C GLN A 214 -6.11 41.99 -3.73
N ASN A 215 -6.65 41.41 -4.81
CA ASN A 215 -6.89 42.15 -6.05
C ASN A 215 -8.33 41.92 -6.54
N GLU A 216 -9.15 42.99 -6.54
CA GLU A 216 -10.59 42.90 -6.91
C GLU A 216 -10.82 42.54 -8.37
N ASP A 217 -9.85 42.73 -9.28
CA ASP A 217 -9.94 42.40 -10.69
C ASP A 217 -9.35 41.05 -11.05
N LYS A 218 -8.71 40.37 -10.09
CA LYS A 218 -8.09 39.07 -10.35
C LYS A 218 -9.03 37.93 -9.94
N VAL A 219 -9.31 37.03 -10.90
CA VAL A 219 -10.23 35.92 -10.73
C VAL A 219 -9.68 34.70 -11.42
N TYR A 220 -9.92 33.52 -10.82
CA TYR A 220 -9.49 32.21 -11.29
C TYR A 220 -10.71 31.37 -11.66
N VAL A 221 -10.61 30.62 -12.75
CA VAL A 221 -11.62 29.63 -13.16
C VAL A 221 -10.93 28.30 -13.35
N LEU A 222 -11.42 27.26 -12.68
CA LEU A 222 -10.85 25.92 -12.76
C LEU A 222 -11.53 25.11 -13.85
N ASN A 223 -10.71 24.36 -14.59
CA ASN A 223 -11.10 23.45 -15.65
C ASN A 223 -9.94 22.47 -15.92
N VAL A 224 -9.84 21.85 -17.09
CA VAL A 224 -8.68 21.04 -17.53
C VAL A 224 -7.37 21.80 -17.29
N SER A 225 -7.29 23.06 -17.77
CA SER A 225 -6.31 24.06 -17.34
C SER A 225 -7.03 25.09 -16.50
N TYR A 226 -6.38 25.76 -15.56
CA TYR A 226 -7.01 26.86 -14.85
C TYR A 226 -6.77 28.21 -15.55
N GLY A 227 -7.81 29.00 -15.61
CA GLY A 227 -7.76 30.34 -16.21
C GLY A 227 -7.49 31.41 -15.16
N VAL A 228 -6.61 32.37 -15.44
CA VAL A 228 -6.33 33.54 -14.61
C VAL A 228 -6.69 34.80 -15.39
N SER A 229 -7.57 35.62 -14.81
CA SER A 229 -7.91 36.95 -15.32
C SER A 229 -7.38 37.99 -14.35
N THR A 230 -6.96 39.15 -14.89
CA THR A 230 -6.56 40.36 -14.13
C THR A 230 -7.37 41.60 -14.51
N ASP A 231 -8.46 41.42 -15.27
CA ASP A 231 -9.33 42.47 -15.78
C ASP A 231 -10.82 42.22 -15.41
N GLY A 232 -11.02 41.58 -14.27
CA GLY A 232 -12.36 41.30 -13.73
C GLY A 232 -13.12 40.23 -14.50
N GLY A 233 -12.43 39.33 -15.20
CA GLY A 233 -13.01 38.19 -15.89
C GLY A 233 -13.30 38.42 -17.37
N ASN A 234 -12.88 39.54 -17.96
CA ASN A 234 -13.09 39.80 -19.40
C ASN A 234 -12.16 38.99 -20.26
N THR A 235 -10.88 38.86 -19.89
CA THR A 235 -9.90 38.01 -20.58
C THR A 235 -9.23 37.05 -19.63
N PHE A 236 -8.77 35.92 -20.16
CA PHE A 236 -8.10 34.85 -19.36
C PHE A 236 -6.84 34.36 -20.04
N THR A 237 -5.81 34.17 -19.23
CA THR A 237 -4.64 33.37 -19.58
C THR A 237 -4.81 31.99 -18.98
N LEU A 238 -4.71 30.96 -19.81
CA LEU A 238 -4.76 29.57 -19.32
C LEU A 238 -3.37 29.16 -18.78
N LYS A 239 -3.36 28.54 -17.62
CA LYS A 239 -2.19 28.01 -16.92
C LYS A 239 -2.43 26.55 -16.54
N ASN A 240 -1.34 25.84 -16.26
CA ASN A 240 -1.38 24.46 -15.79
C ASN A 240 -0.62 24.33 -14.46
N ALA A 241 -1.13 23.48 -13.58
CA ALA A 241 -0.36 22.89 -12.49
C ALA A 241 0.31 21.59 -12.99
N PRO A 242 1.08 20.88 -12.16
CA PRO A 242 1.74 19.63 -12.56
C PRO A 242 0.81 18.53 -13.07
N HIS A 243 -0.46 18.53 -12.67
CA HIS A 243 -1.51 17.69 -13.23
C HIS A 243 -2.64 18.57 -13.77
N GLY A 244 -3.49 18.02 -14.62
CA GLY A 244 -4.69 18.67 -15.15
C GLY A 244 -5.95 18.39 -14.32
N ASP A 245 -7.09 18.86 -14.83
CA ASP A 245 -8.41 18.61 -14.26
C ASP A 245 -8.55 19.14 -12.83
N HIS A 246 -8.55 20.50 -12.73
CA HIS A 246 -8.52 21.22 -11.47
C HIS A 246 -9.92 21.35 -10.84
N HIS A 247 -10.05 21.05 -9.54
CA HIS A 247 -11.34 20.99 -8.82
C HIS A 247 -11.47 21.95 -7.66
N ASP A 248 -10.38 22.32 -6.98
CA ASP A 248 -10.44 23.29 -5.88
C ASP A 248 -9.18 24.17 -5.82
N LEU A 249 -9.33 25.39 -5.29
CA LEU A 249 -8.26 26.36 -5.13
C LEU A 249 -8.43 27.08 -3.80
N TRP A 250 -7.41 27.04 -2.98
CA TRP A 250 -7.31 27.89 -1.82
C TRP A 250 -6.24 28.96 -2.04
N ILE A 251 -6.54 30.21 -1.68
CA ILE A 251 -5.64 31.35 -1.74
C ILE A 251 -5.54 31.92 -0.34
N ASP A 252 -4.32 32.08 0.16
CA ASP A 252 -4.08 32.64 1.49
C ASP A 252 -4.70 34.06 1.61
N PRO A 253 -5.60 34.32 2.58
CA PRO A 253 -6.21 35.62 2.76
C PRO A 253 -5.22 36.77 3.04
N HIS A 254 -4.06 36.44 3.60
CA HIS A 254 -3.04 37.43 3.98
C HIS A 254 -1.87 37.52 2.99
N ASN A 255 -1.73 36.52 2.11
CA ASN A 255 -0.66 36.45 1.10
C ASN A 255 -1.13 35.69 -0.14
N ASN A 256 -1.68 36.38 -1.13
CA ASN A 256 -2.21 35.78 -2.35
C ASN A 256 -1.15 35.09 -3.25
N MET A 257 0.14 35.21 -2.89
CA MET A 257 1.21 34.41 -3.54
C MET A 257 1.22 32.96 -3.05
N ARG A 258 0.66 32.70 -1.86
CA ARG A 258 0.56 31.36 -1.30
C ARG A 258 -0.78 30.72 -1.64
N MET A 259 -0.72 29.59 -2.34
CA MET A 259 -1.90 28.94 -2.90
C MET A 259 -1.79 27.42 -2.75
N VAL A 260 -2.95 26.76 -2.66
CA VAL A 260 -3.07 25.30 -2.79
C VAL A 260 -4.09 25.03 -3.88
N ILE A 261 -3.71 24.24 -4.88
CA ILE A 261 -4.61 23.76 -5.92
C ILE A 261 -4.81 22.25 -5.77
N ALA A 262 -6.00 21.77 -6.05
CA ALA A 262 -6.35 20.36 -6.08
C ALA A 262 -6.85 19.97 -7.47
N ASP A 263 -6.35 18.86 -7.97
CA ASP A 263 -6.68 18.29 -9.27
C ASP A 263 -6.75 16.75 -9.21
N ASP A 264 -7.00 16.11 -10.34
CA ASP A 264 -7.12 14.66 -10.40
C ASP A 264 -5.80 13.91 -10.11
N GLY A 265 -4.67 14.59 -10.07
CA GLY A 265 -3.38 14.04 -9.62
C GLY A 265 -3.16 14.12 -8.10
N GLY A 266 -3.82 15.07 -7.44
CA GLY A 266 -3.65 15.29 -6.00
C GLY A 266 -3.74 16.76 -5.61
N ALA A 267 -2.89 17.23 -4.68
CA ALA A 267 -2.82 18.60 -4.25
C ALA A 267 -1.40 19.16 -4.35
N GLN A 268 -1.28 20.40 -4.79
CA GLN A 268 0.01 21.09 -4.97
C GLN A 268 -0.02 22.46 -4.30
N VAL A 269 1.14 22.90 -3.83
CA VAL A 269 1.34 24.19 -3.16
C VAL A 269 2.19 25.09 -4.05
N SER A 270 1.78 26.36 -4.16
CA SER A 270 2.57 27.45 -4.73
C SER A 270 2.83 28.51 -3.68
N ASN A 271 4.00 29.14 -3.73
CA ASN A 271 4.37 30.29 -2.91
C ASN A 271 4.70 31.55 -3.75
N ASP A 272 4.40 31.50 -5.05
CA ASP A 272 4.70 32.55 -6.03
C ASP A 272 3.49 32.92 -6.92
N GLY A 273 2.28 32.69 -6.41
CA GLY A 273 1.04 33.06 -7.11
C GLY A 273 0.68 32.14 -8.27
N GLY A 274 1.13 30.88 -8.24
CA GLY A 274 0.85 29.88 -9.25
C GLY A 274 1.82 29.87 -10.45
N GLU A 275 3.00 30.49 -10.32
CA GLU A 275 4.04 30.39 -11.35
C GLU A 275 4.79 29.05 -11.24
N ASN A 276 5.03 28.57 -10.01
CA ASN A 276 5.59 27.26 -9.74
C ASN A 276 4.75 26.52 -8.69
N TRP A 277 4.69 25.20 -8.85
CA TRP A 277 3.93 24.31 -7.98
C TRP A 277 4.80 23.15 -7.48
N THR A 278 4.51 22.63 -6.28
CA THR A 278 5.11 21.39 -5.79
C THR A 278 4.61 20.19 -6.62
N THR A 279 5.30 19.06 -6.49
CA THR A 279 4.85 17.80 -7.10
C THR A 279 3.65 17.19 -6.35
N TYR A 280 2.82 16.42 -7.06
CA TYR A 280 1.80 15.55 -6.46
C TYR A 280 2.31 14.11 -6.20
N PHE A 281 3.51 13.74 -6.67
CA PHE A 281 4.11 12.42 -6.46
C PHE A 281 4.47 12.12 -5.00
N ASN A 282 4.34 13.06 -4.10
CA ASN A 282 4.61 12.92 -2.66
C ASN A 282 3.40 12.51 -1.82
N GLN A 283 2.29 12.10 -2.45
CA GLN A 283 1.06 11.71 -1.77
C GLN A 283 0.88 10.20 -1.86
N PRO A 284 0.63 9.49 -0.73
CA PRO A 284 0.48 8.04 -0.70
C PRO A 284 -0.94 7.61 -1.11
N THR A 285 -1.41 8.12 -2.23
CA THR A 285 -2.77 7.88 -2.74
C THR A 285 -2.73 7.44 -4.19
N ALA A 286 -3.56 6.45 -4.53
CA ALA A 286 -3.80 6.03 -5.90
C ALA A 286 -5.13 5.29 -6.00
N GLN A 287 -5.83 5.48 -7.11
CA GLN A 287 -7.14 4.88 -7.39
C GLN A 287 -6.99 3.81 -8.45
N PHE A 288 -6.93 2.53 -8.02
CA PHE A 288 -6.84 1.39 -8.91
C PHE A 288 -8.19 0.74 -9.14
N TYR A 289 -8.42 0.25 -10.37
CA TYR A 289 -9.65 -0.47 -10.74
C TYR A 289 -9.51 -1.97 -10.63
N ARG A 290 -8.41 -2.51 -11.14
CA ARG A 290 -8.13 -3.95 -11.23
C ARG A 290 -6.69 -4.24 -10.88
N VAL A 291 -6.42 -5.49 -10.54
CA VAL A 291 -5.07 -5.95 -10.27
C VAL A 291 -4.83 -7.32 -10.90
N THR A 292 -3.65 -7.47 -11.49
CA THR A 292 -3.12 -8.75 -11.96
C THR A 292 -1.61 -8.82 -11.72
N THR A 293 -1.00 -9.98 -11.94
CA THR A 293 0.44 -10.21 -11.76
C THR A 293 1.03 -10.95 -12.95
N ASP A 294 2.35 -10.88 -13.12
CA ASP A 294 3.08 -11.71 -14.08
C ASP A 294 3.72 -12.95 -13.41
N ASN A 295 4.52 -13.68 -14.16
CA ASN A 295 5.25 -14.88 -13.74
C ASN A 295 6.76 -14.63 -13.58
N SER A 296 7.21 -13.37 -13.50
CA SER A 296 8.62 -13.06 -13.24
C SER A 296 8.99 -13.37 -11.78
N PHE A 297 10.27 -13.38 -11.48
CA PHE A 297 10.75 -13.44 -10.10
C PHE A 297 11.74 -12.28 -9.83
N PRO A 298 11.47 -11.40 -8.88
CA PRO A 298 10.19 -11.22 -8.19
C PRO A 298 9.07 -10.90 -9.18
N TYR A 299 7.83 -11.34 -8.91
CA TYR A 299 6.71 -11.01 -9.79
C TYR A 299 6.34 -9.52 -9.70
N ARG A 300 5.73 -9.02 -10.76
CA ARG A 300 5.23 -7.65 -10.82
C ARG A 300 3.72 -7.60 -10.64
N ILE A 301 3.26 -6.55 -10.01
CA ILE A 301 1.84 -6.22 -9.84
C ILE A 301 1.48 -5.18 -10.90
N TYR A 302 0.33 -5.34 -11.52
CA TYR A 302 -0.17 -4.51 -12.62
C TYR A 302 -1.52 -3.93 -12.28
N GLY A 303 -1.73 -2.65 -12.62
CA GLY A 303 -3.04 -2.01 -12.53
C GLY A 303 -3.13 -0.70 -13.29
N ALA A 304 -4.35 -0.35 -13.68
CA ALA A 304 -4.68 0.95 -14.25
C ALA A 304 -5.07 1.90 -13.12
N GLN A 305 -4.39 3.03 -13.05
CA GLN A 305 -4.63 4.09 -12.10
C GLN A 305 -5.42 5.21 -12.76
N GLN A 306 -6.57 5.58 -12.20
CA GLN A 306 -7.39 6.66 -12.70
C GLN A 306 -6.57 7.95 -12.84
N ASP A 307 -6.68 8.60 -14.00
CA ASP A 307 -6.04 9.85 -14.41
C ASP A 307 -4.48 9.84 -14.43
N ASN A 308 -3.83 8.75 -13.98
CA ASN A 308 -2.37 8.64 -13.88
C ASN A 308 -1.78 7.45 -14.65
N SER A 309 -2.49 6.92 -15.66
CA SER A 309 -2.02 5.83 -16.52
C SER A 309 -1.96 4.45 -15.81
N THR A 310 -1.35 3.50 -16.46
CA THR A 310 -1.12 2.15 -15.96
C THR A 310 0.25 2.04 -15.34
N ILE A 311 0.40 1.11 -14.39
CA ILE A 311 1.71 0.80 -13.83
C ILE A 311 1.97 -0.70 -13.79
N ARG A 312 3.26 -1.07 -13.83
CA ARG A 312 3.79 -2.34 -13.32
C ARG A 312 4.81 -2.04 -12.22
N ILE A 313 4.71 -2.74 -11.10
CA ILE A 313 5.56 -2.55 -9.93
C ILE A 313 6.03 -3.87 -9.37
N ASN A 314 7.31 -3.99 -8.99
CA ASN A 314 7.82 -5.18 -8.33
C ASN A 314 7.17 -5.35 -6.96
N HIS A 315 6.68 -6.57 -6.62
CA HIS A 315 6.13 -6.84 -5.30
C HIS A 315 7.20 -6.81 -4.19
N ARG A 316 8.48 -7.02 -4.57
CA ARG A 316 9.63 -6.88 -3.68
C ARG A 316 10.84 -6.33 -4.44
N SER A 317 11.64 -5.54 -3.74
CA SER A 317 12.87 -4.95 -4.23
C SER A 317 14.10 -5.64 -3.63
N SER A 318 15.23 -5.61 -4.33
CA SER A 318 16.52 -5.97 -3.75
C SER A 318 17.08 -4.90 -2.80
N SER A 319 16.43 -3.73 -2.71
CA SER A 319 16.72 -2.67 -1.74
C SER A 319 16.00 -2.89 -0.42
N SER A 320 16.17 -1.98 0.54
CA SER A 320 15.45 -2.02 1.83
C SER A 320 13.96 -1.70 1.72
N SER A 321 13.54 -1.08 0.62
CA SER A 321 12.17 -0.60 0.38
C SER A 321 11.86 -0.64 -1.11
N ILE A 322 10.56 -0.68 -1.45
CA ILE A 322 10.06 -0.50 -2.82
C ILE A 322 10.00 1.01 -3.08
N THR A 323 10.63 1.48 -4.16
CA THR A 323 10.79 2.89 -4.49
C THR A 323 10.33 3.18 -5.91
N GLU A 324 10.45 4.43 -6.35
CA GLU A 324 10.18 4.84 -7.73
C GLU A 324 10.99 4.07 -8.80
N ARG A 325 12.09 3.40 -8.41
CA ARG A 325 12.90 2.57 -9.31
C ARG A 325 12.31 1.19 -9.57
N ASP A 326 11.32 0.81 -8.78
CA ASP A 326 10.71 -0.52 -8.80
C ASP A 326 9.41 -0.54 -9.60
N TRP A 327 8.97 0.60 -10.15
CA TRP A 327 7.78 0.70 -10.97
C TRP A 327 7.98 1.54 -12.23
N GLU A 328 7.18 1.29 -13.24
CA GLU A 328 7.15 2.05 -14.49
C GLU A 328 5.76 1.99 -15.16
N PRO A 329 5.43 2.96 -16.02
CA PRO A 329 4.23 2.91 -16.84
C PRO A 329 4.26 1.71 -17.80
N THR A 330 3.07 1.13 -18.09
CA THR A 330 2.94 -0.02 -18.99
C THR A 330 1.86 0.20 -20.06
N ALA A 331 1.35 -0.88 -20.67
CA ALA A 331 0.34 -0.81 -21.72
C ALA A 331 -1.00 -0.29 -21.20
N GLY A 332 -1.82 0.28 -22.09
CA GLY A 332 -3.17 0.74 -21.80
C GLY A 332 -3.24 2.17 -21.32
N GLY A 333 -4.32 2.51 -20.64
CA GLY A 333 -4.60 3.82 -20.07
C GLY A 333 -5.17 3.71 -18.66
N GLU A 334 -5.93 4.69 -18.25
CA GLU A 334 -6.33 4.91 -16.85
C GLU A 334 -7.36 3.93 -16.27
N SER A 335 -7.99 3.06 -17.05
CA SER A 335 -9.26 2.46 -16.62
C SER A 335 -9.44 0.97 -16.83
N ALA A 336 -8.67 0.30 -17.70
CA ALA A 336 -8.99 -1.07 -18.08
C ALA A 336 -8.17 -2.14 -17.34
N HIS A 337 -8.44 -3.39 -17.65
CA HIS A 337 -7.61 -4.51 -17.22
C HIS A 337 -6.27 -4.51 -17.96
N LEU A 338 -5.26 -5.11 -17.33
CA LEU A 338 -3.97 -5.41 -17.90
C LEU A 338 -3.77 -6.91 -18.00
N ALA A 339 -3.10 -7.37 -19.05
CA ALA A 339 -2.80 -8.77 -19.28
C ALA A 339 -1.32 -8.92 -19.68
N PRO A 340 -0.41 -9.19 -18.73
CA PRO A 340 0.95 -9.58 -19.07
C PRO A 340 0.95 -10.91 -19.82
N ASP A 341 1.79 -11.02 -20.84
CA ASP A 341 1.92 -12.24 -21.63
C ASP A 341 2.54 -13.35 -20.76
N PRO A 342 1.85 -14.49 -20.56
CA PRO A 342 2.35 -15.57 -19.70
C PRO A 342 3.67 -16.20 -20.18
N LYS A 343 4.03 -16.02 -21.46
CA LYS A 343 5.26 -16.56 -22.05
C LYS A 343 6.41 -15.55 -22.05
N ASN A 344 6.10 -14.27 -21.97
CA ASN A 344 7.10 -13.19 -22.02
C ASN A 344 6.66 -11.99 -21.17
N ASN A 345 7.13 -11.92 -19.94
CA ASN A 345 6.78 -10.88 -18.97
C ASN A 345 7.16 -9.44 -19.41
N GLU A 346 7.89 -9.27 -20.52
CA GLU A 346 8.19 -7.95 -21.10
C GLU A 346 7.10 -7.49 -22.08
N ILE A 347 6.17 -8.36 -22.47
CA ILE A 347 5.02 -8.03 -23.30
C ILE A 347 3.78 -7.88 -22.41
N VAL A 348 3.12 -6.74 -22.50
CA VAL A 348 1.91 -6.44 -21.74
C VAL A 348 0.82 -5.92 -22.66
N PHE A 349 -0.39 -6.45 -22.51
CA PHE A 349 -1.58 -5.95 -23.17
C PHE A 349 -2.38 -5.12 -22.17
N GLY A 350 -2.90 -3.98 -22.61
CA GLY A 350 -3.70 -3.12 -21.73
C GLY A 350 -4.74 -2.34 -22.54
N GLY A 351 -5.88 -2.11 -21.92
CA GLY A 351 -6.95 -1.33 -22.51
C GLY A 351 -7.05 0.08 -21.93
N THR A 352 -7.99 0.83 -22.47
CA THR A 352 -8.52 2.06 -21.92
C THR A 352 -9.95 2.24 -22.46
N TYR A 353 -10.65 3.28 -22.00
CA TYR A 353 -12.03 3.54 -22.39
C TYR A 353 -12.26 3.44 -23.92
N LYS A 354 -13.53 3.19 -24.32
CA LYS A 354 -13.99 3.03 -25.72
C LYS A 354 -13.42 1.81 -26.46
N GLY A 355 -12.79 0.87 -25.74
CA GLY A 355 -12.26 -0.35 -26.36
C GLY A 355 -10.88 -0.16 -27.01
N TYR A 356 -10.19 0.94 -26.73
CA TYR A 356 -8.82 1.10 -27.19
C TYR A 356 -7.91 0.15 -26.42
N MET A 357 -7.11 -0.61 -27.17
CA MET A 357 -6.16 -1.58 -26.63
C MET A 357 -4.79 -1.40 -27.28
N MET A 358 -3.76 -1.56 -26.47
CA MET A 358 -2.38 -1.60 -26.96
C MET A 358 -1.62 -2.78 -26.36
N MET A 359 -0.63 -3.24 -27.07
CA MET A 359 0.45 -4.10 -26.61
C MET A 359 1.70 -3.24 -26.46
N ARG A 360 2.38 -3.36 -25.32
CA ARG A 360 3.67 -2.75 -25.05
C ARG A 360 4.75 -3.82 -24.92
N ASP A 361 5.86 -3.61 -25.65
CA ASP A 361 7.09 -4.39 -25.48
C ASP A 361 8.09 -3.56 -24.66
N HIS A 362 8.30 -3.96 -23.41
CA HIS A 362 9.20 -3.29 -22.49
C HIS A 362 10.68 -3.52 -22.82
N SER A 363 11.02 -4.57 -23.58
CA SER A 363 12.41 -4.83 -23.99
C SER A 363 12.98 -3.76 -24.92
N ASN A 364 12.10 -3.06 -25.66
CA ASN A 364 12.48 -2.05 -26.64
C ASN A 364 11.64 -0.76 -26.58
N GLY A 365 10.61 -0.73 -25.67
CA GLY A 365 9.75 0.43 -25.45
C GLY A 365 8.68 0.67 -26.53
N GLN A 366 8.49 -0.23 -27.49
CA GLN A 366 7.52 -0.05 -28.56
C GLN A 366 6.09 -0.39 -28.12
N ASN A 367 5.14 0.36 -28.66
CA ASN A 367 3.71 0.13 -28.49
C ASN A 367 3.08 -0.24 -29.84
N ARG A 368 2.09 -1.13 -29.78
CA ARG A 368 1.29 -1.51 -30.95
C ARG A 368 -0.19 -1.45 -30.60
N SER A 369 -1.00 -0.83 -31.46
CA SER A 369 -2.46 -0.89 -31.37
C SER A 369 -2.95 -2.31 -31.72
N VAL A 370 -3.82 -2.86 -30.85
CA VAL A 370 -4.40 -4.22 -30.99
C VAL A 370 -5.92 -4.19 -30.79
N ASN A 371 -6.57 -3.08 -31.12
CA ASN A 371 -8.00 -2.88 -30.96
C ASN A 371 -8.82 -3.98 -31.66
N VAL A 372 -9.87 -4.48 -31.01
CA VAL A 372 -10.85 -5.38 -31.66
C VAL A 372 -11.53 -4.69 -32.83
N TRP A 373 -11.88 -3.39 -32.65
CA TRP A 373 -12.46 -2.55 -33.68
C TRP A 373 -11.96 -1.11 -33.54
N PRO A 374 -11.12 -0.63 -34.47
CA PRO A 374 -10.43 0.66 -34.33
C PRO A 374 -11.31 1.85 -34.76
N ASP A 375 -12.47 2.01 -34.11
CA ASP A 375 -13.36 3.14 -34.31
C ASP A 375 -13.20 4.21 -33.20
N ASN A 376 -13.59 5.44 -33.49
CA ASN A 376 -13.58 6.53 -32.51
C ASN A 376 -14.99 7.08 -32.29
N PRO A 377 -15.76 6.56 -31.33
CA PRO A 377 -17.11 6.99 -31.02
C PRO A 377 -17.15 8.22 -30.07
N ALA A 378 -16.09 9.03 -30.02
CA ALA A 378 -16.04 10.19 -29.13
C ALA A 378 -17.25 11.12 -29.30
N GLY A 379 -17.91 11.47 -28.18
CA GLY A 379 -19.10 12.34 -28.17
C GLY A 379 -20.40 11.65 -28.57
N SER A 380 -20.40 10.35 -28.84
CA SER A 380 -21.58 9.56 -29.22
C SER A 380 -22.02 8.67 -28.06
N GLY A 381 -23.31 8.32 -28.01
CA GLY A 381 -23.82 7.27 -27.13
C GLY A 381 -23.39 5.86 -27.58
N ALA A 382 -23.52 4.87 -26.72
CA ALA A 382 -23.15 3.50 -27.03
C ALA A 382 -23.99 2.87 -28.17
N GLU A 383 -25.15 3.44 -28.48
CA GLU A 383 -26.08 2.98 -29.54
C GLU A 383 -25.49 3.01 -30.97
N VAL A 384 -24.45 3.83 -31.22
CA VAL A 384 -23.80 3.91 -32.56
C VAL A 384 -22.63 2.94 -32.72
N MET A 385 -22.20 2.28 -31.64
CA MET A 385 -21.02 1.44 -31.63
C MET A 385 -21.33 0.04 -32.20
N LYS A 386 -20.44 -0.49 -33.03
CA LYS A 386 -20.48 -1.88 -33.44
C LYS A 386 -20.27 -2.82 -32.25
N TYR A 387 -19.27 -2.51 -31.42
CA TYR A 387 -18.97 -3.21 -30.17
C TYR A 387 -18.90 -2.19 -29.05
N ARG A 388 -19.68 -2.39 -28.01
CA ARG A 388 -19.72 -1.54 -26.82
C ARG A 388 -18.67 -2.05 -25.83
N PHE A 389 -17.79 -1.19 -25.40
CA PHE A 389 -16.80 -1.51 -24.38
C PHE A 389 -17.04 -0.66 -23.13
N ASN A 390 -17.08 -1.31 -21.97
CA ASN A 390 -17.15 -0.60 -20.71
C ASN A 390 -15.88 0.23 -20.46
N TRP A 391 -15.98 1.25 -19.64
CA TRP A 391 -14.82 2.01 -19.13
C TRP A 391 -13.71 1.10 -18.61
N ASN A 392 -14.06 0.00 -17.96
CA ASN A 392 -13.21 -0.98 -17.31
C ASN A 392 -13.45 -2.38 -17.91
N PHE A 393 -13.34 -2.52 -19.22
CA PHE A 393 -13.59 -3.78 -19.89
C PHE A 393 -12.52 -4.83 -19.61
N PRO A 394 -12.87 -6.13 -19.50
CA PRO A 394 -11.93 -7.18 -19.19
C PRO A 394 -11.05 -7.56 -20.38
N ILE A 395 -9.76 -7.76 -20.07
CA ILE A 395 -8.75 -8.36 -20.94
C ILE A 395 -8.02 -9.42 -20.12
N MET A 396 -7.87 -10.64 -20.64
CA MET A 396 -7.12 -11.70 -19.96
C MET A 396 -6.58 -12.74 -20.94
N PHE A 397 -5.44 -13.35 -20.59
CA PHE A 397 -5.02 -14.60 -21.22
C PHE A 397 -5.77 -15.79 -20.62
N SER A 398 -5.97 -16.82 -21.45
CA SER A 398 -6.44 -18.12 -20.97
C SER A 398 -5.43 -18.72 -19.99
N PRO A 399 -5.87 -19.24 -18.83
CA PRO A 399 -4.98 -19.97 -17.92
C PRO A 399 -4.56 -21.35 -18.48
N ASN A 400 -5.28 -21.87 -19.48
CA ASN A 400 -5.04 -23.18 -20.06
C ASN A 400 -4.21 -23.11 -21.35
N ASP A 401 -4.37 -22.07 -22.16
CA ASP A 401 -3.63 -21.84 -23.41
C ASP A 401 -3.05 -20.42 -23.45
N PRO A 402 -1.75 -20.24 -23.21
CA PRO A 402 -1.11 -18.92 -23.18
C PRO A 402 -1.10 -18.20 -24.54
N ASN A 403 -1.61 -18.80 -25.63
CA ASN A 403 -1.79 -18.12 -26.90
C ASN A 403 -3.15 -17.43 -27.02
N LYS A 404 -4.16 -17.82 -26.23
CA LYS A 404 -5.50 -17.28 -26.28
C LYS A 404 -5.58 -16.01 -25.42
N LEU A 405 -5.82 -14.87 -26.05
CA LEU A 405 -6.09 -13.58 -25.42
C LEU A 405 -7.57 -13.23 -25.63
N TYR A 406 -8.29 -12.95 -24.55
CA TYR A 406 -9.70 -12.58 -24.59
C TYR A 406 -9.89 -11.09 -24.30
N ALA A 407 -10.91 -10.50 -24.94
CA ALA A 407 -11.39 -9.14 -24.65
C ALA A 407 -12.92 -9.08 -24.66
N GLY A 408 -13.51 -8.46 -23.62
CA GLY A 408 -14.97 -8.34 -23.47
C GLY A 408 -15.51 -6.98 -23.93
N SER A 409 -16.34 -6.97 -24.98
CA SER A 409 -17.26 -5.87 -25.28
C SER A 409 -18.66 -6.28 -24.79
N ASN A 410 -19.75 -5.99 -25.52
CA ASN A 410 -21.01 -6.71 -25.37
C ASN A 410 -20.96 -8.12 -25.99
N TYR A 411 -19.90 -8.43 -26.71
CA TYR A 411 -19.51 -9.75 -27.21
C TYR A 411 -18.19 -10.17 -26.57
N LEU A 412 -17.89 -11.47 -26.57
CA LEU A 412 -16.57 -11.97 -26.23
C LEU A 412 -15.75 -12.13 -27.50
N HIS A 413 -14.53 -11.59 -27.48
CA HIS A 413 -13.56 -11.66 -28.57
C HIS A 413 -12.34 -12.46 -28.13
N MET A 414 -11.76 -13.24 -29.06
CA MET A 414 -10.56 -14.04 -28.83
C MET A 414 -9.52 -13.74 -29.93
N SER A 415 -8.26 -13.66 -29.52
CA SER A 415 -7.11 -13.63 -30.42
C SER A 415 -6.12 -14.73 -30.06
N THR A 416 -5.57 -15.40 -31.06
CA THR A 416 -4.54 -16.45 -30.91
C THR A 416 -3.17 -16.02 -31.41
N ASN A 417 -3.03 -14.75 -31.82
CA ASN A 417 -1.83 -14.19 -32.46
C ASN A 417 -1.44 -12.82 -31.89
N GLY A 418 -1.67 -12.62 -30.59
CA GLY A 418 -1.29 -11.40 -29.88
C GLY A 418 -2.02 -10.15 -30.37
N GLY A 419 -3.31 -10.27 -30.67
CA GLY A 419 -4.16 -9.15 -31.12
C GLY A 419 -3.95 -8.73 -32.58
N GLN A 420 -3.24 -9.52 -33.41
CA GLN A 420 -3.13 -9.23 -34.84
C GLN A 420 -4.48 -9.40 -35.54
N SER A 421 -5.28 -10.36 -35.12
CA SER A 421 -6.66 -10.55 -35.54
C SER A 421 -7.50 -11.00 -34.34
N TRP A 422 -8.80 -10.73 -34.43
CA TRP A 422 -9.78 -11.06 -33.43
C TRP A 422 -10.94 -11.83 -34.05
N GLU A 423 -11.38 -12.88 -33.38
CA GLU A 423 -12.60 -13.62 -33.67
C GLU A 423 -13.65 -13.31 -32.59
N THR A 424 -14.89 -13.08 -32.99
CA THR A 424 -16.02 -12.91 -32.06
C THR A 424 -16.63 -14.28 -31.79
N ILE A 425 -16.49 -14.78 -30.57
CA ILE A 425 -16.86 -16.13 -30.15
C ILE A 425 -18.15 -16.19 -29.32
N SER A 426 -19.00 -15.15 -29.41
CA SER A 426 -20.32 -15.13 -28.75
C SER A 426 -21.35 -14.30 -29.53
N GLY A 427 -22.62 -14.43 -29.19
CA GLY A 427 -23.63 -13.41 -29.44
C GLY A 427 -23.49 -12.22 -28.46
N ASP A 428 -24.45 -11.27 -28.50
CA ASP A 428 -24.57 -10.21 -27.47
C ASP A 428 -24.97 -10.86 -26.13
N LEU A 429 -24.07 -10.79 -25.14
CA LEU A 429 -24.20 -11.41 -23.82
C LEU A 429 -24.78 -10.44 -22.76
N THR A 430 -25.47 -9.41 -23.21
CA THR A 430 -26.06 -8.37 -22.37
C THR A 430 -27.58 -8.28 -22.56
N ARG A 431 -28.25 -7.50 -21.71
CA ARG A 431 -29.71 -7.25 -21.90
C ARG A 431 -29.97 -6.34 -23.10
N ASN A 432 -29.03 -5.49 -23.47
CA ASN A 432 -29.08 -4.56 -24.59
C ASN A 432 -30.40 -3.74 -24.63
N LEU A 433 -30.81 -3.20 -23.47
CA LEU A 433 -32.04 -2.41 -23.37
C LEU A 433 -31.83 -1.07 -24.09
N PRO A 434 -32.67 -0.67 -25.06
CA PRO A 434 -32.47 0.52 -25.87
C PRO A 434 -32.32 1.82 -25.07
N GLU A 435 -32.96 1.94 -23.92
CA GLU A 435 -32.89 3.11 -23.05
C GLU A 435 -31.57 3.23 -22.31
N THR A 436 -30.81 2.14 -22.17
CA THR A 436 -29.55 2.10 -21.40
C THR A 436 -28.29 2.39 -22.22
N ILE A 437 -28.42 2.40 -23.56
CA ILE A 437 -27.28 2.60 -24.47
C ILE A 437 -27.28 3.97 -25.18
N LYS A 438 -28.29 4.83 -24.86
CA LYS A 438 -28.42 6.18 -25.43
C LYS A 438 -27.32 7.12 -24.94
N SER A 439 -27.15 8.23 -25.67
CA SER A 439 -26.27 9.34 -25.27
C SER A 439 -26.59 9.82 -23.86
N SER A 440 -25.52 10.00 -23.07
CA SER A 440 -25.59 10.49 -21.69
C SER A 440 -25.44 12.01 -21.62
N GLY A 441 -25.86 12.63 -20.52
CA GLY A 441 -25.85 14.06 -20.29
C GLY A 441 -27.18 14.75 -20.67
N GLY A 442 -27.21 16.07 -20.45
CA GLY A 442 -28.37 16.88 -20.64
C GLY A 442 -29.00 17.33 -19.32
N PRO A 443 -30.03 18.20 -19.40
CA PRO A 443 -30.64 18.77 -20.60
C PRO A 443 -29.83 19.88 -21.28
N ILE A 444 -28.70 20.31 -20.71
CA ILE A 444 -27.89 21.43 -21.20
C ILE A 444 -26.72 20.95 -22.05
N THR A 445 -25.88 20.10 -21.46
CA THR A 445 -24.66 19.60 -22.06
C THR A 445 -24.65 18.07 -22.08
N GLN A 446 -24.34 17.45 -23.24
CA GLN A 446 -24.10 16.03 -23.32
C GLN A 446 -22.73 15.69 -22.72
N ASP A 447 -22.59 14.47 -22.16
CA ASP A 447 -21.31 13.93 -21.75
C ASP A 447 -21.23 12.43 -22.12
N ASN A 448 -20.42 12.11 -23.13
CA ASN A 448 -20.19 10.80 -23.66
C ASN A 448 -18.67 10.48 -23.60
N THR A 449 -18.09 10.52 -22.41
CA THR A 449 -16.68 10.17 -22.19
C THR A 449 -16.41 8.68 -22.37
N GLY A 450 -17.44 7.85 -22.18
CA GLY A 450 -17.38 6.40 -22.22
C GLY A 450 -17.58 5.73 -20.85
N ALA A 451 -17.61 6.52 -19.77
CA ALA A 451 -17.89 6.01 -18.42
C ALA A 451 -19.36 5.54 -18.27
N GLU A 452 -20.24 6.01 -19.14
CA GLU A 452 -21.65 5.69 -19.24
C GLU A 452 -21.95 4.59 -20.27
N PHE A 453 -20.95 4.06 -20.98
CA PHE A 453 -21.17 2.96 -21.90
C PHE A 453 -21.59 1.72 -21.10
N TYR A 454 -22.79 1.28 -21.36
CA TYR A 454 -23.50 0.26 -20.59
C TYR A 454 -23.94 -0.90 -21.48
N ALA A 455 -24.43 -1.97 -20.85
CA ALA A 455 -24.72 -3.23 -21.52
C ALA A 455 -23.46 -3.84 -22.16
N ASN A 456 -22.46 -4.11 -21.30
CA ASN A 456 -21.15 -4.66 -21.68
C ASN A 456 -20.77 -5.82 -20.76
N ILE A 457 -19.89 -6.68 -21.24
CA ILE A 457 -19.19 -7.64 -20.36
C ILE A 457 -18.26 -6.86 -19.43
N PHE A 458 -18.41 -7.08 -18.12
CA PHE A 458 -17.65 -6.41 -17.09
C PHE A 458 -16.76 -7.37 -16.27
N ALA A 459 -17.17 -8.63 -16.16
CA ALA A 459 -16.40 -9.71 -15.56
C ALA A 459 -16.19 -10.85 -16.58
N LEU A 460 -15.01 -11.42 -16.57
CA LEU A 460 -14.59 -12.50 -17.46
C LEU A 460 -13.65 -13.43 -16.71
N ALA A 461 -13.89 -14.74 -16.80
CA ALA A 461 -13.02 -15.75 -16.24
C ALA A 461 -13.11 -17.05 -17.03
N GLU A 462 -12.00 -17.73 -17.23
CA GLU A 462 -11.95 -19.12 -17.70
C GLU A 462 -11.53 -20.03 -16.54
N SER A 463 -12.14 -21.22 -16.46
CA SER A 463 -11.80 -22.21 -15.42
C SER A 463 -10.35 -22.70 -15.58
N GLU A 464 -9.58 -22.71 -14.50
CA GLU A 464 -8.24 -23.33 -14.48
C GLU A 464 -8.29 -24.87 -14.52
N LEU A 465 -9.44 -25.46 -14.17
CA LEU A 465 -9.67 -26.92 -14.13
C LEU A 465 -10.25 -27.49 -15.42
N GLU A 466 -10.82 -26.64 -16.27
CA GLU A 466 -11.55 -27.07 -17.48
C GLU A 466 -11.29 -26.06 -18.59
N GLU A 467 -10.43 -26.41 -19.51
CA GLU A 467 -10.19 -25.65 -20.72
C GLU A 467 -11.51 -25.40 -21.48
N ASN A 468 -11.68 -24.20 -22.04
CA ASN A 468 -12.86 -23.77 -22.79
C ASN A 468 -14.15 -23.58 -21.97
N VAL A 469 -14.10 -23.71 -20.64
CA VAL A 469 -15.21 -23.32 -19.75
C VAL A 469 -15.02 -21.84 -19.37
N ILE A 470 -15.73 -20.95 -20.07
CA ILE A 470 -15.58 -19.50 -19.93
C ILE A 470 -16.87 -18.89 -19.37
N TRP A 471 -16.71 -18.01 -18.38
CA TRP A 471 -17.78 -17.30 -17.72
C TRP A 471 -17.72 -15.81 -18.04
N THR A 472 -18.86 -15.20 -18.33
CA THR A 472 -18.98 -13.75 -18.49
C THR A 472 -20.06 -13.20 -17.58
N GLY A 473 -19.82 -12.00 -17.05
CA GLY A 473 -20.79 -11.23 -16.29
C GLY A 473 -20.92 -9.83 -16.87
N SER A 474 -22.16 -9.37 -17.11
CA SER A 474 -22.39 -8.05 -17.68
C SER A 474 -22.63 -6.98 -16.59
N ASP A 475 -22.41 -5.72 -16.95
CA ASP A 475 -22.73 -4.57 -16.11
C ASP A 475 -24.25 -4.33 -15.97
N ASP A 476 -25.06 -4.93 -16.83
CA ASP A 476 -26.52 -4.92 -16.78
C ASP A 476 -27.15 -6.21 -16.20
N GLY A 477 -26.31 -7.07 -15.57
CA GLY A 477 -26.72 -8.12 -14.65
C GLY A 477 -27.05 -9.47 -15.26
N LEU A 478 -26.42 -9.86 -16.36
CA LEU A 478 -26.48 -11.22 -16.88
C LEU A 478 -25.19 -11.99 -16.60
N ILE A 479 -25.32 -13.28 -16.34
CA ILE A 479 -24.21 -14.22 -16.27
C ILE A 479 -24.42 -15.28 -17.34
N HIS A 480 -23.38 -15.50 -18.16
CA HIS A 480 -23.38 -16.56 -19.17
C HIS A 480 -22.19 -17.48 -18.98
N VAL A 481 -22.35 -18.73 -19.37
CA VAL A 481 -21.27 -19.70 -19.41
C VAL A 481 -21.26 -20.42 -20.76
N THR A 482 -20.07 -20.64 -21.29
CA THR A 482 -19.82 -21.61 -22.37
C THR A 482 -18.99 -22.77 -21.82
N ARG A 483 -19.17 -23.96 -22.35
CA ARG A 483 -18.37 -25.16 -22.00
C ARG A 483 -17.67 -25.78 -23.20
N ASP A 484 -17.72 -25.10 -24.33
CA ASP A 484 -17.21 -25.54 -25.64
C ASP A 484 -16.40 -24.44 -26.34
N GLY A 485 -15.87 -23.49 -25.57
CA GLY A 485 -14.99 -22.45 -26.08
C GLY A 485 -15.70 -21.33 -26.86
N GLY A 486 -17.01 -21.21 -26.68
CA GLY A 486 -17.81 -20.13 -27.28
C GLY A 486 -18.71 -20.59 -28.44
N GLU A 487 -18.76 -21.87 -28.77
CA GLU A 487 -19.69 -22.40 -29.77
C GLU A 487 -21.16 -22.26 -29.30
N THR A 488 -21.39 -22.53 -28.01
CA THR A 488 -22.72 -22.33 -27.37
C THR A 488 -22.58 -21.55 -26.05
N TRP A 489 -23.61 -20.74 -25.75
CA TRP A 489 -23.68 -19.96 -24.53
C TRP A 489 -25.00 -20.18 -23.79
N GLU A 490 -24.93 -20.46 -22.50
CA GLU A 490 -26.05 -20.63 -21.59
C GLU A 490 -26.20 -19.42 -20.67
N ASN A 491 -27.41 -18.82 -20.59
CA ASN A 491 -27.68 -17.78 -19.59
C ASN A 491 -28.01 -18.46 -18.25
N VAL A 492 -27.13 -18.23 -17.28
CA VAL A 492 -27.21 -18.85 -15.95
C VAL A 492 -27.38 -17.80 -14.84
N THR A 493 -27.94 -16.65 -15.17
CA THR A 493 -28.17 -15.54 -14.24
C THR A 493 -28.98 -15.98 -13.01
N PRO A 494 -28.57 -15.62 -11.77
CA PRO A 494 -29.38 -15.88 -10.58
C PRO A 494 -30.82 -15.35 -10.71
N PRO A 495 -31.82 -16.04 -10.15
CA PRO A 495 -33.23 -15.63 -10.27
C PRO A 495 -33.47 -14.25 -9.65
N SER A 496 -34.49 -13.53 -10.13
CA SER A 496 -34.83 -12.17 -9.69
C SER A 496 -35.20 -12.06 -8.21
N SER A 497 -35.52 -13.17 -7.55
CA SER A 497 -35.74 -13.23 -6.11
C SER A 497 -34.43 -13.09 -5.31
N MET A 498 -33.28 -13.34 -5.93
CA MET A 498 -31.94 -13.28 -5.31
C MET A 498 -31.09 -12.10 -5.81
N SER A 499 -31.35 -11.61 -7.05
CA SER A 499 -30.53 -10.60 -7.69
C SER A 499 -31.41 -9.52 -8.34
N PRO A 500 -31.17 -8.22 -8.08
CA PRO A 500 -31.83 -7.13 -8.82
C PRO A 500 -31.58 -7.24 -10.33
N LYS A 501 -32.52 -6.77 -11.15
CA LYS A 501 -32.48 -6.88 -12.62
C LYS A 501 -31.20 -6.31 -13.25
N LEU A 502 -30.69 -5.19 -12.73
CA LEU A 502 -29.54 -4.48 -13.27
C LEU A 502 -28.36 -4.55 -12.28
N ASN A 503 -28.15 -5.69 -11.62
CA ASN A 503 -27.10 -5.93 -10.65
C ASN A 503 -25.78 -6.17 -11.39
N MET A 504 -24.88 -5.18 -11.40
CA MET A 504 -23.60 -5.28 -12.11
C MET A 504 -22.78 -6.44 -11.58
N ILE A 505 -22.34 -7.33 -12.44
CA ILE A 505 -21.46 -8.46 -12.10
C ILE A 505 -20.01 -7.96 -12.08
N ASN A 506 -19.47 -7.75 -10.88
CA ASN A 506 -18.14 -7.15 -10.69
C ASN A 506 -16.98 -8.13 -10.89
N SER A 507 -17.11 -9.35 -10.36
CA SER A 507 -16.11 -10.38 -10.48
C SER A 507 -16.73 -11.77 -10.54
N ILE A 508 -16.10 -12.66 -11.29
CA ILE A 508 -16.38 -14.08 -11.38
C ILE A 508 -15.06 -14.80 -11.06
N ASP A 509 -15.13 -15.81 -10.18
CA ASP A 509 -13.96 -16.56 -9.74
C ASP A 509 -14.27 -18.07 -9.76
N PRO A 510 -13.89 -18.78 -10.82
CA PRO A 510 -14.03 -20.22 -10.87
C PRO A 510 -13.17 -20.90 -9.80
N SER A 511 -13.74 -21.86 -9.09
CA SER A 511 -13.03 -22.59 -8.04
C SER A 511 -11.79 -23.31 -8.59
N PRO A 512 -10.62 -23.19 -7.96
CA PRO A 512 -9.44 -23.95 -8.35
C PRO A 512 -9.46 -25.43 -7.88
N PHE A 513 -10.53 -25.86 -7.20
CA PHE A 513 -10.66 -27.20 -6.62
C PHE A 513 -11.80 -28.05 -7.17
N VAL A 514 -12.89 -27.39 -7.61
CA VAL A 514 -14.13 -28.09 -7.97
C VAL A 514 -14.64 -27.58 -9.31
N LYS A 515 -14.81 -28.48 -10.27
CA LYS A 515 -15.39 -28.19 -11.58
C LYS A 515 -16.84 -27.71 -11.45
N GLY A 516 -17.22 -26.72 -12.26
CA GLY A 516 -18.56 -26.13 -12.27
C GLY A 516 -18.90 -25.26 -11.06
N LYS A 517 -18.00 -25.17 -10.07
CA LYS A 517 -18.15 -24.29 -8.91
C LYS A 517 -17.58 -22.92 -9.20
N VAL A 518 -18.35 -21.88 -8.93
CA VAL A 518 -17.95 -20.48 -9.19
C VAL A 518 -18.49 -19.57 -8.10
N TYR A 519 -17.69 -18.56 -7.77
CA TYR A 519 -18.06 -17.47 -6.87
C TYR A 519 -18.21 -16.17 -7.66
N VAL A 520 -19.24 -15.38 -7.30
CA VAL A 520 -19.56 -14.13 -8.00
C VAL A 520 -19.78 -13.01 -7.01
N ALA A 521 -19.16 -11.86 -7.25
CA ALA A 521 -19.50 -10.61 -6.58
C ALA A 521 -20.27 -9.68 -7.52
N ALA A 522 -21.38 -9.14 -7.04
CA ALA A 522 -22.22 -8.21 -7.79
C ALA A 522 -22.62 -6.99 -6.96
N THR A 523 -23.08 -5.92 -7.61
CA THR A 523 -23.45 -4.68 -6.94
C THR A 523 -24.52 -3.87 -7.67
N SER A 524 -25.42 -3.25 -6.93
CA SER A 524 -26.47 -2.36 -7.43
C SER A 524 -26.37 -0.90 -6.90
N TYR A 525 -25.21 -0.50 -6.38
CA TYR A 525 -25.06 0.84 -5.77
C TYR A 525 -25.42 1.98 -6.74
N LYS A 526 -25.17 1.83 -8.04
CA LYS A 526 -25.52 2.83 -9.08
C LYS A 526 -27.03 3.02 -9.28
N PHE A 527 -27.83 2.27 -8.57
CA PHE A 527 -29.29 2.38 -8.49
C PHE A 527 -29.76 2.67 -7.05
N GLY A 528 -28.82 3.01 -6.14
CA GLY A 528 -29.09 3.33 -4.75
C GLY A 528 -29.43 2.12 -3.89
N ASP A 529 -29.02 0.94 -4.29
CA ASP A 529 -29.08 -0.29 -3.50
C ASP A 529 -27.69 -0.69 -3.04
N TYR A 530 -27.44 -0.61 -1.72
CA TYR A 530 -26.15 -0.86 -1.09
C TYR A 530 -26.05 -2.26 -0.44
N THR A 531 -27.03 -3.12 -0.73
CA THR A 531 -27.02 -4.51 -0.26
C THR A 531 -25.81 -5.28 -0.80
N PRO A 532 -25.09 -6.07 0.02
CA PRO A 532 -24.03 -6.95 -0.46
C PRO A 532 -24.64 -8.13 -1.27
N TYR A 533 -24.02 -8.43 -2.40
CA TYR A 533 -24.39 -9.53 -3.26
C TYR A 533 -23.16 -10.40 -3.56
N LEU A 534 -23.05 -11.54 -2.88
CA LEU A 534 -22.09 -12.61 -3.18
C LEU A 534 -22.86 -13.89 -3.47
N TYR A 535 -22.56 -14.52 -4.59
CA TYR A 535 -23.22 -15.75 -5.01
C TYR A 535 -22.23 -16.88 -5.17
N LYS A 536 -22.71 -18.10 -4.94
CA LYS A 536 -22.03 -19.35 -5.21
C LYS A 536 -22.90 -20.28 -6.03
N THR A 537 -22.32 -20.96 -7.00
CA THR A 537 -22.90 -22.10 -7.70
C THR A 537 -21.93 -23.27 -7.67
N GLU A 538 -22.43 -24.51 -7.70
CA GLU A 538 -21.62 -25.73 -7.77
C GLU A 538 -21.97 -26.62 -8.99
N ASP A 539 -22.86 -26.12 -9.88
CA ASP A 539 -23.45 -26.88 -10.97
C ASP A 539 -23.52 -26.09 -12.29
N TYR A 540 -22.50 -25.28 -12.55
CA TYR A 540 -22.42 -24.40 -13.75
C TYR A 540 -23.54 -23.37 -13.82
N GLY A 541 -24.00 -22.88 -12.66
CA GLY A 541 -25.01 -21.81 -12.59
C GLY A 541 -26.46 -22.28 -12.74
N LYS A 542 -26.76 -23.57 -12.68
CA LYS A 542 -28.15 -24.09 -12.67
C LYS A 542 -28.85 -23.72 -11.38
N THR A 543 -28.12 -23.78 -10.27
CA THR A 543 -28.56 -23.30 -8.94
C THR A 543 -27.59 -22.31 -8.33
N TRP A 544 -28.11 -21.38 -7.54
CA TRP A 544 -27.33 -20.34 -6.88
C TRP A 544 -27.66 -20.25 -5.39
N GLU A 545 -26.65 -19.92 -4.62
CA GLU A 545 -26.75 -19.62 -3.20
C GLU A 545 -26.24 -18.19 -2.94
N LEU A 546 -26.96 -17.41 -2.12
CA LEU A 546 -26.50 -16.10 -1.62
C LEU A 546 -25.65 -16.32 -0.36
N ILE A 547 -24.40 -15.89 -0.38
CA ILE A 547 -23.40 -16.19 0.65
C ILE A 547 -22.90 -14.89 1.31
N THR A 548 -23.73 -14.14 2.00
CA THR A 548 -23.43 -12.82 2.58
C THR A 548 -23.55 -12.72 4.09
N ASP A 549 -23.78 -13.84 4.80
CA ASP A 549 -23.96 -13.82 6.27
C ASP A 549 -22.70 -13.31 6.99
N GLY A 550 -22.84 -12.28 7.84
CA GLY A 550 -21.74 -11.60 8.52
C GLY A 550 -21.25 -10.33 7.82
N ILE A 551 -21.65 -10.02 6.58
CA ILE A 551 -21.37 -8.74 5.92
C ILE A 551 -22.54 -7.77 6.21
N PRO A 552 -22.26 -6.54 6.71
CA PRO A 552 -23.34 -5.58 6.99
C PRO A 552 -24.15 -5.22 5.73
N ASN A 553 -25.46 -5.08 5.86
CA ASN A 553 -26.40 -4.87 4.73
C ASN A 553 -26.14 -3.61 3.87
N ASN A 554 -25.31 -2.69 4.31
CA ASN A 554 -24.95 -1.48 3.57
C ASN A 554 -23.49 -1.49 3.08
N TYR A 555 -22.83 -2.66 3.10
CA TYR A 555 -21.46 -2.88 2.60
C TYR A 555 -21.52 -3.59 1.25
N TYR A 556 -21.89 -2.87 0.19
CA TYR A 556 -21.97 -3.48 -1.13
C TYR A 556 -20.60 -4.02 -1.61
N THR A 557 -20.68 -5.17 -2.25
CA THR A 557 -19.52 -5.98 -2.62
C THR A 557 -18.91 -5.56 -3.95
N ARG A 558 -17.58 -5.72 -4.07
CA ARG A 558 -16.80 -5.33 -5.25
C ARG A 558 -16.03 -6.49 -5.85
N ALA A 559 -15.41 -7.32 -5.02
CA ALA A 559 -14.57 -8.42 -5.48
C ALA A 559 -14.75 -9.64 -4.59
N LEU A 560 -14.57 -10.81 -5.17
CA LEU A 560 -14.54 -12.09 -4.46
C LEU A 560 -13.46 -12.96 -5.10
N ARG A 561 -12.59 -13.55 -4.27
CA ARG A 561 -11.57 -14.50 -4.71
C ARG A 561 -11.50 -15.69 -3.77
N SER A 562 -11.36 -16.86 -4.34
CA SER A 562 -11.04 -18.09 -3.60
C SER A 562 -9.53 -18.22 -3.42
N ASP A 563 -9.12 -18.77 -2.30
CA ASP A 563 -7.74 -19.15 -2.06
C ASP A 563 -7.31 -20.27 -3.02
N LYS A 564 -6.03 -20.27 -3.40
CA LYS A 564 -5.50 -21.27 -4.36
C LYS A 564 -4.96 -22.53 -3.68
N LYS A 565 -4.82 -22.56 -2.35
CA LYS A 565 -4.24 -23.69 -1.59
C LYS A 565 -5.22 -24.29 -0.58
N ARG A 566 -6.17 -23.50 -0.04
CA ARG A 566 -7.13 -23.94 0.97
C ARG A 566 -8.56 -23.90 0.42
N PRO A 567 -9.20 -25.03 0.17
CA PRO A 567 -10.63 -25.08 -0.20
C PRO A 567 -11.51 -24.39 0.87
N GLY A 568 -12.48 -23.62 0.42
CA GLY A 568 -13.42 -22.93 1.30
C GLY A 568 -12.89 -21.67 1.98
N LEU A 569 -11.62 -21.32 1.78
CA LEU A 569 -11.07 -20.03 2.20
C LEU A 569 -11.36 -18.99 1.10
N LEU A 570 -12.10 -17.93 1.45
CA LEU A 570 -12.53 -16.90 0.51
C LEU A 570 -12.19 -15.50 1.05
N TYR A 571 -11.91 -14.58 0.13
CA TYR A 571 -11.64 -13.16 0.41
C TYR A 571 -12.66 -12.30 -0.33
N ALA A 572 -13.34 -11.40 0.39
CA ALA A 572 -14.30 -10.47 -0.22
C ALA A 572 -13.89 -9.03 0.01
N GLY A 573 -13.89 -8.24 -1.07
CA GLY A 573 -13.71 -6.79 -1.05
C GLY A 573 -15.06 -6.09 -1.10
N THR A 574 -15.25 -5.11 -0.24
CA THR A 574 -16.45 -4.25 -0.18
C THR A 574 -16.08 -2.79 -0.37
N GLU A 575 -17.06 -1.91 -0.40
CA GLU A 575 -16.81 -0.46 -0.41
C GLU A 575 -16.12 0.03 0.87
N TRP A 576 -16.29 -0.64 2.00
CA TRP A 576 -15.73 -0.23 3.30
C TRP A 576 -14.88 -1.34 3.95
N GLY A 577 -13.93 -1.91 3.17
CA GLY A 577 -12.95 -2.85 3.67
C GLY A 577 -13.14 -4.28 3.23
N MET A 578 -12.44 -5.18 3.90
CA MET A 578 -12.31 -6.60 3.53
C MET A 578 -13.00 -7.51 4.52
N PHE A 579 -13.44 -8.67 3.99
CA PHE A 579 -13.99 -9.79 4.75
C PHE A 579 -13.32 -11.10 4.32
N ILE A 580 -13.29 -12.06 5.25
CA ILE A 580 -12.75 -13.40 5.06
C ILE A 580 -13.77 -14.45 5.50
N SER A 581 -13.84 -15.54 4.75
CA SER A 581 -14.61 -16.74 5.11
C SER A 581 -13.68 -17.95 5.12
N PHE A 582 -13.83 -18.85 6.10
CA PHE A 582 -13.12 -20.11 6.21
C PHE A 582 -13.99 -21.34 5.94
N ASP A 583 -15.25 -21.10 5.63
CA ASP A 583 -16.32 -22.09 5.53
C ASP A 583 -17.12 -22.00 4.22
N ASP A 584 -16.41 -21.63 3.13
CA ASP A 584 -16.99 -21.59 1.77
C ASP A 584 -18.10 -20.53 1.60
N GLY A 585 -18.01 -19.45 2.35
CA GLY A 585 -18.93 -18.34 2.31
C GLY A 585 -20.17 -18.48 3.20
N ILE A 586 -20.24 -19.54 4.03
CA ILE A 586 -21.37 -19.72 4.97
C ILE A 586 -21.37 -18.59 6.00
N SER A 587 -20.18 -18.17 6.46
CA SER A 587 -20.05 -17.00 7.35
C SER A 587 -18.84 -16.13 6.98
N TRP A 588 -18.97 -14.82 7.21
CA TRP A 588 -17.93 -13.84 6.95
C TRP A 588 -17.54 -13.10 8.21
N LYS A 589 -16.23 -12.81 8.32
CA LYS A 589 -15.66 -11.98 9.39
C LYS A 589 -14.91 -10.82 8.75
N GLN A 590 -14.94 -9.66 9.40
CA GLN A 590 -14.12 -8.53 8.97
C GLN A 590 -12.64 -8.91 9.01
N PHE A 591 -11.91 -8.58 7.94
CA PHE A 591 -10.49 -8.88 7.77
C PHE A 591 -9.74 -7.64 7.32
N GLN A 592 -9.50 -6.72 8.25
CA GLN A 592 -8.95 -5.41 7.94
C GLN A 592 -7.46 -5.31 8.26
N LEU A 593 -6.96 -6.02 9.30
CA LEU A 593 -5.58 -5.91 9.80
C LEU A 593 -5.16 -4.42 9.93
N ASN A 594 -4.05 -4.03 9.30
CA ASN A 594 -3.58 -2.64 9.24
C ASN A 594 -3.99 -1.91 7.93
N LEU A 595 -4.79 -2.54 7.07
CA LEU A 595 -5.33 -1.90 5.87
C LEU A 595 -6.30 -0.80 6.29
N PRO A 596 -6.15 0.47 5.83
CA PRO A 596 -7.14 1.52 6.08
C PRO A 596 -8.52 1.13 5.54
N ILE A 597 -9.58 1.61 6.18
CA ILE A 597 -10.93 1.44 5.63
C ILE A 597 -11.00 2.22 4.31
N THR A 598 -11.16 1.49 3.22
CA THR A 598 -11.22 2.02 1.86
C THR A 598 -12.00 1.06 0.97
N SER A 599 -12.43 1.52 -0.19
CA SER A 599 -13.06 0.66 -1.18
C SER A 599 -12.06 -0.32 -1.78
N ILE A 600 -12.37 -1.61 -1.69
CA ILE A 600 -11.54 -2.69 -2.23
C ILE A 600 -12.08 -3.06 -3.61
N ARG A 601 -11.39 -2.64 -4.66
CA ARG A 601 -11.87 -2.77 -6.04
C ARG A 601 -11.63 -4.13 -6.65
N ASP A 602 -10.47 -4.71 -6.36
CA ASP A 602 -10.12 -6.04 -6.85
C ASP A 602 -9.11 -6.72 -5.91
N LEU A 603 -9.05 -8.04 -6.01
CA LEU A 603 -8.20 -8.92 -5.24
C LEU A 603 -7.51 -9.89 -6.19
N HIS A 604 -6.27 -10.27 -5.90
CA HIS A 604 -5.54 -11.28 -6.65
C HIS A 604 -4.72 -12.15 -5.72
N VAL A 605 -4.94 -13.45 -5.76
CA VAL A 605 -4.14 -14.44 -5.01
C VAL A 605 -3.02 -14.93 -5.91
N LYS A 606 -1.78 -14.63 -5.55
CA LYS A 606 -0.58 -15.04 -6.27
C LYS A 606 0.34 -15.84 -5.36
N ASP A 607 0.61 -17.08 -5.71
CA ASP A 607 1.45 -18.02 -4.94
C ASP A 607 0.96 -18.16 -3.48
N ASN A 608 1.56 -17.43 -2.54
CA ASN A 608 1.19 -17.41 -1.13
C ASN A 608 0.87 -15.99 -0.63
N ASP A 609 0.60 -15.08 -1.56
CA ASP A 609 0.34 -13.67 -1.29
C ASP A 609 -1.08 -13.30 -1.70
N LEU A 610 -1.67 -12.33 -0.99
CA LEU A 610 -2.91 -11.67 -1.38
C LEU A 610 -2.64 -10.22 -1.74
N VAL A 611 -2.84 -9.87 -3.00
CA VAL A 611 -2.69 -8.50 -3.51
C VAL A 611 -4.06 -7.83 -3.56
N VAL A 612 -4.12 -6.59 -3.10
CA VAL A 612 -5.35 -5.79 -2.94
C VAL A 612 -5.24 -4.49 -3.73
N ALA A 613 -6.16 -4.26 -4.65
CA ALA A 613 -6.33 -2.97 -5.33
C ALA A 613 -7.36 -2.12 -4.61
N THR A 614 -6.97 -0.92 -4.20
CA THR A 614 -7.84 0.01 -3.47
C THR A 614 -8.20 1.24 -4.28
N HIS A 615 -9.30 1.85 -3.92
CA HIS A 615 -9.75 3.12 -4.49
C HIS A 615 -9.31 4.27 -3.56
N GLY A 616 -8.09 4.75 -3.76
CA GLY A 616 -7.53 5.90 -3.04
C GLY A 616 -6.41 5.59 -2.04
N ARG A 617 -6.05 4.30 -1.82
CA ARG A 617 -4.95 3.89 -0.92
C ARG A 617 -3.91 3.00 -1.60
N SER A 618 -3.77 3.07 -2.92
CA SER A 618 -2.81 2.30 -3.72
C SER A 618 -3.00 0.78 -3.64
N PHE A 619 -1.94 0.02 -3.91
CA PHE A 619 -1.89 -1.42 -3.70
C PHE A 619 -1.47 -1.75 -2.28
N TRP A 620 -2.08 -2.81 -1.75
CA TRP A 620 -1.71 -3.45 -0.49
C TRP A 620 -1.46 -4.93 -0.71
N MET A 621 -0.70 -5.54 0.19
CA MET A 621 -0.37 -6.95 0.07
C MET A 621 -0.21 -7.61 1.43
N ILE A 622 -0.66 -8.86 1.52
CA ILE A 622 -0.26 -9.79 2.58
C ILE A 622 0.79 -10.71 1.98
N ASP A 623 2.02 -10.67 2.50
CA ASP A 623 3.18 -11.38 1.99
C ASP A 623 3.20 -12.88 2.32
N ASP A 624 2.31 -13.38 3.14
CA ASP A 624 2.32 -14.76 3.62
C ASP A 624 0.95 -15.17 4.12
N LEU A 625 0.24 -15.95 3.32
CA LEU A 625 -1.06 -16.55 3.64
C LEU A 625 -0.92 -17.88 4.41
N THR A 626 0.29 -18.37 4.65
CA THR A 626 0.57 -19.67 5.28
C THR A 626 -0.18 -19.88 6.60
N PRO A 627 -0.27 -18.89 7.51
CA PRO A 627 -1.06 -19.07 8.72
C PRO A 627 -2.55 -19.27 8.45
N LEU A 628 -3.11 -18.57 7.45
CA LEU A 628 -4.53 -18.70 7.08
C LEU A 628 -4.83 -20.08 6.47
N HIS A 629 -3.86 -20.66 5.76
CA HIS A 629 -3.98 -22.01 5.22
C HIS A 629 -4.01 -23.08 6.30
N GLN A 630 -3.37 -22.86 7.45
CA GLN A 630 -3.22 -23.80 8.56
C GLN A 630 -4.13 -23.50 9.76
N LEU A 631 -4.80 -22.34 9.75
CA LEU A 631 -5.68 -21.93 10.86
C LEU A 631 -6.97 -22.76 10.82
N ASP A 632 -7.17 -23.63 11.81
CA ASP A 632 -8.35 -24.47 12.01
C ASP A 632 -8.87 -24.38 13.45
N ASN A 633 -9.89 -25.19 13.76
CA ASN A 633 -10.46 -25.24 15.09
C ASN A 633 -9.47 -25.78 16.12
N ASP A 634 -8.56 -26.69 15.76
CA ASP A 634 -7.58 -27.29 16.64
C ASP A 634 -6.57 -26.23 17.11
N VAL A 635 -6.13 -25.33 16.22
CA VAL A 635 -5.28 -24.19 16.58
C VAL A 635 -5.94 -23.32 17.67
N SER A 636 -7.23 -23.03 17.52
CA SER A 636 -7.96 -22.18 18.50
C SER A 636 -8.11 -22.84 19.87
N GLN A 637 -8.06 -24.16 19.95
CA GLN A 637 -8.15 -24.95 21.18
C GLN A 637 -6.79 -25.25 21.82
N SER A 638 -5.70 -25.26 21.03
CA SER A 638 -4.34 -25.51 21.52
C SER A 638 -3.82 -24.37 22.41
N ASN A 639 -2.92 -24.68 23.35
CA ASN A 639 -2.22 -23.65 24.14
C ASN A 639 -1.20 -22.92 23.27
N SER A 640 -0.50 -23.65 22.41
CA SER A 640 0.47 -23.13 21.46
C SER A 640 0.44 -23.90 20.16
N THR A 641 0.81 -23.23 19.06
CA THR A 641 0.96 -23.85 17.74
C THR A 641 2.11 -23.19 16.99
N LEU A 642 2.94 -24.00 16.34
CA LEU A 642 3.94 -23.51 15.38
C LEU A 642 3.45 -23.81 13.95
N PHE A 643 3.18 -22.76 13.18
CA PHE A 643 2.81 -22.91 11.77
C PHE A 643 4.03 -23.31 10.94
N LYS A 644 3.82 -24.18 9.97
CA LYS A 644 4.87 -24.54 9.01
C LYS A 644 5.13 -23.32 8.11
N PRO A 645 6.38 -22.79 8.06
CA PRO A 645 6.71 -21.69 7.18
C PRO A 645 6.62 -22.07 5.70
N ASP A 646 6.39 -21.08 4.83
CA ASP A 646 6.54 -21.24 3.40
C ASP A 646 8.02 -21.35 2.99
N VAL A 647 8.26 -21.75 1.74
CA VAL A 647 9.58 -21.71 1.12
C VAL A 647 10.15 -20.30 1.15
N SER A 648 11.35 -20.17 1.67
CA SER A 648 12.02 -18.87 1.81
C SER A 648 13.19 -18.75 0.83
N TYR A 649 13.30 -17.59 0.15
CA TYR A 649 14.36 -17.35 -0.81
C TYR A 649 15.57 -16.69 -0.15
N ARG A 650 16.77 -17.25 -0.36
CA ARG A 650 18.03 -16.62 0.02
C ARG A 650 18.36 -15.51 -0.99
N LEU A 651 17.87 -14.31 -0.76
CA LEU A 651 18.07 -13.17 -1.65
C LEU A 651 19.23 -12.28 -1.17
N ALA A 652 19.93 -11.69 -2.15
CA ALA A 652 20.82 -10.58 -1.87
C ALA A 652 19.98 -9.31 -1.59
N GLN A 653 20.35 -8.55 -0.54
CA GLN A 653 19.76 -7.27 -0.24
C GLN A 653 20.87 -6.21 -0.23
N SER A 654 20.72 -5.22 -1.07
CA SER A 654 21.64 -4.07 -1.07
C SER A 654 21.19 -3.05 -0.03
N GLY A 655 22.03 -2.81 0.98
CA GLY A 655 21.85 -1.67 1.88
C GLY A 655 22.18 -0.38 1.13
N GLY A 656 21.21 0.49 0.90
CA GLY A 656 21.45 1.82 0.34
C GLY A 656 22.11 2.76 1.37
N TRP A 657 22.98 3.68 0.90
CA TRP A 657 23.58 4.72 1.74
C TRP A 657 22.56 5.75 2.26
N ARG A 658 21.43 5.89 1.59
CA ARG A 658 20.34 6.79 1.99
C ARG A 658 19.13 5.97 2.40
N LYS A 659 18.61 6.25 3.58
CA LYS A 659 17.25 5.83 3.92
C LYS A 659 16.30 6.65 3.01
N PRO A 660 15.45 6.00 2.20
CA PRO A 660 14.45 6.73 1.44
C PRO A 660 13.49 7.45 2.40
N ASN A 661 12.85 8.51 1.91
CA ASN A 661 11.77 9.14 2.65
C ASN A 661 10.63 8.12 2.82
N THR A 662 10.27 7.81 4.05
CA THR A 662 9.28 6.78 4.39
C THR A 662 7.88 7.07 3.83
N LEU A 663 7.58 8.32 3.50
CA LEU A 663 6.31 8.71 2.87
C LEU A 663 6.21 8.35 1.38
N LEU A 664 7.35 8.05 0.74
CA LEU A 664 7.44 7.83 -0.72
C LEU A 664 7.83 6.41 -1.09
N VAL A 665 7.77 5.47 -0.14
CA VAL A 665 8.24 4.10 -0.35
C VAL A 665 7.25 3.09 0.19
N GLY A 666 7.13 1.93 -0.51
CA GLY A 666 6.43 0.76 -0.02
C GLY A 666 7.32 -0.07 0.91
N GLU A 667 6.70 -0.72 1.88
CA GLU A 667 7.36 -1.75 2.66
C GLU A 667 7.79 -2.90 1.76
N ASN A 668 9.00 -3.39 1.99
CA ASN A 668 9.51 -4.55 1.27
C ASN A 668 9.11 -5.84 2.00
N HIS A 669 8.93 -6.91 1.23
CA HIS A 669 8.78 -8.24 1.80
C HIS A 669 9.93 -8.53 2.78
N PRO A 670 9.68 -9.10 3.97
CA PRO A 670 10.72 -9.42 4.93
C PRO A 670 11.82 -10.29 4.32
N ASN A 671 13.08 -9.89 4.48
CA ASN A 671 14.22 -10.66 3.99
C ASN A 671 14.67 -11.66 5.05
N GLY A 672 14.09 -12.84 5.01
CA GLY A 672 14.33 -13.90 5.99
C GLY A 672 13.25 -14.97 5.94
N VAL A 673 13.35 -15.92 6.88
CA VAL A 673 12.29 -16.91 7.11
C VAL A 673 11.24 -16.33 8.02
N ILE A 674 10.01 -16.29 7.53
CA ILE A 674 8.85 -15.84 8.30
C ILE A 674 8.36 -17.01 9.16
N ILE A 675 8.45 -16.86 10.46
CA ILE A 675 8.06 -17.86 11.46
C ILE A 675 6.83 -17.35 12.19
N ASN A 676 5.69 -17.95 11.90
CA ASN A 676 4.43 -17.64 12.54
C ASN A 676 4.14 -18.68 13.63
N TYR A 677 3.68 -18.21 14.80
CA TYR A 677 3.27 -19.09 15.91
C TYR A 677 2.13 -18.47 16.68
N TYR A 678 1.34 -19.30 17.34
CA TYR A 678 0.19 -18.91 18.13
C TYR A 678 0.40 -19.31 19.57
N ILE A 679 0.04 -18.43 20.52
CA ILE A 679 -0.02 -18.70 21.97
C ILE A 679 -1.38 -18.20 22.46
N LYS A 680 -2.19 -19.10 23.00
CA LYS A 680 -3.56 -18.79 23.41
C LYS A 680 -3.63 -17.74 24.52
N ASN A 681 -2.88 -17.97 25.60
CA ASN A 681 -2.81 -17.07 26.74
C ASN A 681 -1.35 -16.93 27.16
N TYR A 682 -0.77 -15.77 26.99
CA TYR A 682 0.62 -15.49 27.33
C TYR A 682 0.70 -14.59 28.57
N ASN A 683 1.50 -15.01 29.56
CA ASN A 683 1.83 -14.23 30.77
C ASN A 683 3.35 -13.94 30.78
N SER A 684 3.73 -12.65 30.61
CA SER A 684 5.13 -12.23 30.54
C SER A 684 5.98 -12.48 31.78
N GLU A 685 5.37 -12.71 32.93
CA GLU A 685 6.05 -12.97 34.21
C GLU A 685 6.39 -14.45 34.43
N ASN A 686 5.54 -15.34 33.94
CA ASN A 686 5.58 -16.76 34.26
C ASN A 686 5.86 -17.68 33.09
N ASP A 687 5.55 -17.25 31.85
CA ASP A 687 5.64 -18.11 30.69
C ASP A 687 7.02 -18.03 30.02
N PHE A 688 7.52 -19.20 29.63
CA PHE A 688 8.76 -19.38 28.89
C PHE A 688 8.46 -19.67 27.44
N VAL A 689 9.08 -18.89 26.54
CA VAL A 689 9.00 -19.08 25.09
C VAL A 689 10.41 -19.15 24.53
N LYS A 690 10.71 -20.23 23.81
CA LYS A 690 11.98 -20.39 23.09
C LYS A 690 11.72 -20.89 21.68
N ILE A 691 12.42 -20.30 20.70
CA ILE A 691 12.41 -20.73 19.31
C ILE A 691 13.86 -21.02 18.90
N ASP A 692 14.14 -22.29 18.61
CA ASP A 692 15.44 -22.74 18.09
C ASP A 692 15.35 -22.97 16.58
N ILE A 693 16.30 -22.45 15.84
CA ILE A 693 16.53 -22.78 14.45
C ILE A 693 17.59 -23.87 14.42
N LEU A 694 17.28 -24.97 13.74
CA LEU A 694 18.08 -26.19 13.77
C LEU A 694 18.56 -26.55 12.35
N ASN A 695 19.78 -27.03 12.25
CA ASN A 695 20.25 -27.77 11.08
C ASN A 695 19.48 -29.08 10.93
N LYS A 696 19.64 -29.75 9.80
CA LYS A 696 19.03 -31.05 9.52
C LYS A 696 19.47 -32.15 10.51
N ASP A 697 20.67 -32.03 11.06
CA ASP A 697 21.23 -32.98 12.07
C ASP A 697 20.76 -32.65 13.51
N GLY A 698 19.92 -31.62 13.68
CA GLY A 698 19.39 -31.18 14.98
C GLY A 698 20.30 -30.22 15.75
N SER A 699 21.47 -29.86 15.21
CA SER A 699 22.32 -28.84 15.81
C SER A 699 21.69 -27.45 15.74
N ILE A 700 21.81 -26.64 16.81
CA ILE A 700 21.22 -25.32 16.92
C ILE A 700 22.04 -24.29 16.12
N ILE A 701 21.40 -23.58 15.20
CA ILE A 701 21.96 -22.45 14.48
C ILE A 701 21.74 -21.15 15.29
N ARG A 702 20.53 -20.94 15.81
CA ARG A 702 20.13 -19.72 16.49
C ARG A 702 19.00 -19.98 17.49
N THR A 703 19.02 -19.26 18.60
CA THR A 703 17.96 -19.30 19.61
C THR A 703 17.33 -17.91 19.81
N PHE A 704 16.02 -17.88 19.94
CA PHE A 704 15.24 -16.71 20.29
C PHE A 704 14.42 -17.04 21.54
N THR A 705 14.41 -16.16 22.59
CA THR A 705 13.70 -16.42 23.83
C THR A 705 13.28 -15.13 24.53
N ASN A 706 12.23 -15.21 25.36
CA ASN A 706 11.82 -14.14 26.25
C ASN A 706 12.57 -14.13 27.58
N ASP A 707 13.44 -15.11 27.82
CA ASP A 707 14.16 -15.31 29.10
C ASP A 707 15.67 -15.10 28.94
N VAL A 708 16.05 -13.94 28.37
CA VAL A 708 17.47 -13.57 28.25
C VAL A 708 17.99 -13.12 29.63
N GLY A 709 18.79 -13.96 30.28
CA GLY A 709 19.48 -13.65 31.55
C GLY A 709 18.81 -14.11 32.84
N LYS A 710 17.68 -14.83 32.80
CA LYS A 710 17.00 -15.35 33.99
C LYS A 710 17.40 -16.80 34.40
N LYS A 711 17.91 -17.60 33.44
CA LYS A 711 18.44 -18.95 33.70
C LYS A 711 19.71 -19.15 32.87
N GLU A 712 20.76 -19.74 33.48
CA GLU A 712 21.90 -20.28 32.72
C GLU A 712 21.37 -21.34 31.76
N ILE A 713 21.31 -21.02 30.48
CA ILE A 713 20.99 -21.98 29.43
C ILE A 713 22.16 -22.97 29.42
N SER A 714 21.94 -24.21 29.83
CA SER A 714 23.03 -25.19 30.00
C SER A 714 23.71 -25.44 28.62
N VAL A 715 25.00 -25.25 28.57
CA VAL A 715 25.88 -25.47 27.41
C VAL A 715 25.80 -26.92 26.88
N LYS A 716 25.25 -27.86 27.68
CA LYS A 716 25.10 -29.29 27.34
C LYS A 716 24.11 -29.59 26.22
N GLU A 717 23.22 -28.65 25.92
CA GLU A 717 22.15 -28.83 24.89
C GLU A 717 22.55 -28.32 23.49
N ASN A 718 23.76 -27.78 23.31
CA ASN A 718 24.19 -27.22 22.03
C ASN A 718 25.41 -27.95 21.45
N PRO A 719 25.22 -29.05 20.67
CA PRO A 719 26.30 -29.91 20.19
C PRO A 719 27.24 -29.29 19.13
N VAL A 720 26.85 -28.16 18.51
CA VAL A 720 27.74 -27.42 17.56
C VAL A 720 28.94 -26.81 18.28
N LEU A 721 28.84 -26.67 19.59
CA LEU A 721 29.78 -25.94 20.43
C LEU A 721 30.68 -26.86 21.30
N SER A 722 30.69 -28.17 21.07
CA SER A 722 31.21 -29.13 22.06
C SER A 722 32.72 -29.43 21.98
N ASN A 723 33.54 -28.67 21.28
CA ASN A 723 34.96 -29.03 21.12
C ASN A 723 36.04 -27.99 21.50
N THR A 724 35.68 -26.84 22.12
CA THR A 724 36.69 -25.90 22.64
C THR A 724 36.15 -25.16 23.89
N ASN A 725 36.78 -25.34 25.02
CA ASN A 725 36.24 -25.12 26.39
C ASN A 725 35.82 -23.71 26.82
N ASP A 726 36.00 -22.62 26.06
CA ASP A 726 35.61 -21.26 26.50
C ASP A 726 35.06 -20.33 25.40
N ILE A 727 35.41 -20.55 24.15
CA ILE A 727 34.86 -19.83 22.99
C ILE A 727 33.37 -20.14 22.86
N ASP A 728 33.00 -21.34 23.23
CA ASP A 728 31.66 -21.90 23.16
C ASP A 728 30.65 -21.15 24.04
N TYR A 729 31.04 -20.73 25.25
CA TYR A 729 30.16 -19.98 26.14
C TYR A 729 29.88 -18.57 25.60
N ALA A 730 30.91 -17.89 25.12
CA ALA A 730 30.77 -16.53 24.57
C ALA A 730 30.03 -16.52 23.22
N LEU A 731 30.22 -17.58 22.40
CA LEU A 731 29.41 -17.77 21.18
C LEU A 731 27.97 -18.17 21.54
N SER A 732 27.73 -18.92 22.61
CA SER A 732 26.37 -19.30 23.04
C SER A 732 25.59 -18.09 23.51
N SER A 733 26.18 -17.15 24.21
CA SER A 733 25.52 -15.91 24.63
C SER A 733 25.24 -14.97 23.46
N ALA A 734 26.09 -14.92 22.44
CA ALA A 734 25.87 -14.18 21.20
C ALA A 734 24.78 -14.82 20.31
N ASN A 735 24.43 -16.09 20.55
CA ASN A 735 23.43 -16.86 19.82
C ASN A 735 22.00 -16.53 20.20
N ILE A 736 21.78 -15.96 21.37
CA ILE A 736 20.44 -15.77 21.94
C ILE A 736 19.95 -14.36 21.63
N LYS A 737 18.78 -14.28 21.01
CA LYS A 737 18.07 -13.01 20.79
C LYS A 737 16.82 -12.95 21.63
N SER A 738 16.56 -11.79 22.23
CA SER A 738 15.33 -11.54 22.95
C SER A 738 14.15 -11.43 22.00
N ILE A 739 13.01 -12.02 22.41
CA ILE A 739 11.71 -11.84 21.76
C ILE A 739 10.68 -11.35 22.77
N ALA A 740 9.61 -10.71 22.29
CA ALA A 740 8.48 -10.25 23.09
C ALA A 740 7.18 -10.92 22.61
N PRO A 741 6.90 -12.16 23.07
CA PRO A 741 5.67 -12.86 22.70
C PRO A 741 4.43 -12.15 23.26
N LYS A 742 3.29 -12.44 22.65
CA LYS A 742 1.97 -11.96 23.09
C LYS A 742 0.91 -13.06 22.94
N SER A 743 -0.22 -12.90 23.60
CA SER A 743 -1.39 -13.75 23.35
C SER A 743 -1.90 -13.59 21.92
N GLY A 744 -2.31 -14.68 21.30
CA GLY A 744 -2.73 -14.72 19.91
C GLY A 744 -1.59 -15.02 18.92
N GLY A 745 -1.71 -14.49 17.72
CA GLY A 745 -0.71 -14.65 16.65
C GLY A 745 0.56 -13.86 16.91
N ASN A 746 1.70 -14.50 16.65
CA ASN A 746 3.03 -13.94 16.76
C ASN A 746 3.82 -14.19 15.47
N ARG A 747 4.70 -13.27 15.12
CA ARG A 747 5.57 -13.37 13.92
C ARG A 747 7.01 -13.05 14.31
N LEU A 748 7.92 -13.94 13.93
CA LEU A 748 9.35 -13.78 14.05
C LEU A 748 9.98 -13.87 12.65
N ILE A 749 10.96 -13.04 12.34
CA ILE A 749 11.72 -13.10 11.10
C ILE A 749 13.15 -13.46 11.43
N TRP A 750 13.61 -14.61 10.91
CA TRP A 750 14.99 -15.01 11.01
C TRP A 750 15.75 -14.63 9.74
N ASP A 751 16.85 -13.90 9.90
CA ASP A 751 17.67 -13.34 8.82
C ASP A 751 18.56 -14.36 8.07
N MET A 752 18.28 -15.66 8.25
CA MET A 752 19.01 -16.80 7.67
C MET A 752 20.50 -16.82 8.06
N ARG A 753 20.86 -16.28 9.23
CA ARG A 753 22.26 -16.14 9.63
C ARG A 753 22.60 -16.96 10.86
N TYR A 754 23.82 -17.50 10.83
CA TYR A 754 24.54 -17.91 12.04
C TYR A 754 24.82 -16.67 12.92
N PRO A 755 25.22 -16.86 14.19
CA PRO A 755 25.72 -15.78 15.01
C PRO A 755 26.93 -15.12 14.40
N GLY A 756 27.15 -13.85 14.74
CA GLY A 756 28.38 -13.15 14.47
C GLY A 756 29.54 -13.66 15.35
N PHE A 757 30.64 -12.93 15.34
CA PHE A 757 31.79 -13.21 16.18
C PHE A 757 31.59 -12.69 17.62
N VAL A 758 32.34 -13.21 18.57
CA VAL A 758 32.41 -12.74 19.97
C VAL A 758 32.88 -11.28 19.99
N SER A 759 32.20 -10.44 20.74
CA SER A 759 32.53 -9.04 20.94
C SER A 759 32.78 -8.74 22.42
N PHE A 760 33.39 -7.61 22.71
CA PHE A 760 33.70 -7.12 24.06
C PHE A 760 33.37 -5.63 24.20
N ASP A 761 33.20 -5.16 25.42
CA ASP A 761 32.85 -3.78 25.69
C ASP A 761 33.94 -2.81 25.21
N GLY A 762 33.53 -1.73 24.55
CA GLY A 762 34.44 -0.74 23.96
C GLY A 762 35.12 -1.18 22.66
N MET A 763 34.70 -2.29 22.05
CA MET A 763 35.20 -2.72 20.74
C MET A 763 34.77 -1.76 19.64
N VAL A 764 35.72 -1.13 18.96
CA VAL A 764 35.49 -0.25 17.81
C VAL A 764 36.15 -0.86 16.58
N PHE A 765 35.36 -1.30 15.63
CA PHE A 765 35.80 -1.84 14.35
C PHE A 765 35.42 -0.90 13.19
N TYR A 766 36.30 -0.82 12.20
CA TYR A 766 36.11 -0.04 10.99
C TYR A 766 35.66 -0.96 9.84
N SER A 767 34.55 -0.61 9.18
CA SER A 767 34.04 -1.33 8.02
C SER A 767 33.78 -2.84 8.21
N SER A 768 33.60 -3.28 9.44
CA SER A 768 33.47 -4.70 9.80
C SER A 768 32.29 -4.92 10.76
N PRO A 769 31.03 -4.89 10.25
CA PRO A 769 29.86 -5.12 11.08
C PRO A 769 29.87 -6.56 11.62
N ASN A 770 29.41 -6.74 12.87
CA ASN A 770 29.29 -8.07 13.49
C ASN A 770 28.03 -8.79 12.99
N THR A 771 28.06 -9.22 11.73
CA THR A 771 26.99 -10.02 11.10
C THR A 771 27.49 -11.41 10.80
N GLY A 772 26.78 -12.44 11.28
CA GLY A 772 27.13 -13.82 11.00
C GLY A 772 26.92 -14.23 9.55
N PRO A 773 27.55 -15.32 9.09
CA PRO A 773 27.35 -15.89 7.77
C PRO A 773 25.89 -16.31 7.54
N LYS A 774 25.39 -16.20 6.31
CA LYS A 774 24.11 -16.79 5.93
C LYS A 774 24.25 -18.30 5.78
N VAL A 775 23.18 -19.03 6.16
CA VAL A 775 23.09 -20.48 5.92
C VAL A 775 22.99 -20.81 4.44
N THR A 776 23.35 -22.03 4.04
CA THR A 776 23.20 -22.51 2.65
C THR A 776 21.71 -22.71 2.30
N PRO A 777 21.31 -22.72 1.00
CA PRO A 777 20.04 -23.32 0.60
C PRO A 777 19.93 -24.75 1.11
N GLY A 778 18.71 -25.19 1.50
CA GLY A 778 18.46 -26.53 2.03
C GLY A 778 17.30 -26.59 3.03
N LYS A 779 17.13 -27.75 3.63
CA LYS A 779 16.09 -28.02 4.64
C LYS A 779 16.60 -27.82 6.05
N TYR A 780 15.78 -27.20 6.87
CA TYR A 780 16.04 -26.82 8.25
C TYR A 780 14.82 -27.15 9.11
N ASN A 781 14.97 -27.12 10.43
CA ASN A 781 13.88 -27.28 11.37
C ASN A 781 13.74 -26.07 12.28
N ILE A 782 12.52 -25.78 12.70
CA ILE A 782 12.22 -24.84 13.77
C ILE A 782 11.62 -25.62 14.92
N ARG A 783 12.08 -25.34 16.14
CA ARG A 783 11.49 -25.87 17.36
C ARG A 783 10.96 -24.71 18.19
N LEU A 784 9.65 -24.67 18.42
CA LEU A 784 9.01 -23.81 19.40
C LEU A 784 8.88 -24.57 20.71
N THR A 785 9.39 -24.03 21.81
CA THR A 785 9.13 -24.51 23.16
C THR A 785 8.31 -23.44 23.88
N TYR A 786 7.10 -23.79 24.31
CA TYR A 786 6.23 -22.98 25.15
C TYR A 786 6.01 -23.72 26.47
N ASN A 787 6.63 -23.21 27.54
CA ASN A 787 6.67 -23.88 28.83
C ASN A 787 7.20 -25.33 28.69
N ASN A 788 6.30 -26.34 28.79
CA ASN A 788 6.63 -27.77 28.65
C ASN A 788 6.18 -28.40 27.33
N GLU A 789 5.61 -27.60 26.42
CA GLU A 789 5.15 -28.06 25.11
C GLU A 789 6.21 -27.79 24.05
N GLU A 790 6.47 -28.74 23.16
CA GLU A 790 7.39 -28.60 22.02
C GLU A 790 6.67 -28.87 20.70
N HIS A 791 6.92 -27.99 19.72
CA HIS A 791 6.45 -28.14 18.35
C HIS A 791 7.65 -28.03 17.41
N ILE A 792 7.71 -28.91 16.42
CA ILE A 792 8.79 -28.91 15.41
C ILE A 792 8.17 -28.85 14.02
N GLN A 793 8.70 -27.95 13.17
CA GLN A 793 8.31 -27.84 11.76
C GLN A 793 9.56 -27.80 10.87
N GLU A 794 9.53 -28.59 9.78
CA GLU A 794 10.53 -28.50 8.72
C GLU A 794 10.19 -27.35 7.78
N PHE A 795 11.18 -26.61 7.33
CA PHE A 795 11.05 -25.57 6.29
C PHE A 795 12.23 -25.65 5.32
N GLU A 796 12.10 -24.96 4.19
CA GLU A 796 13.11 -24.97 3.13
C GLU A 796 13.55 -23.54 2.76
N ILE A 797 14.86 -23.39 2.61
CA ILE A 797 15.50 -22.21 2.03
C ILE A 797 15.98 -22.59 0.64
N VAL A 798 15.54 -21.84 -0.37
CA VAL A 798 15.98 -22.03 -1.76
C VAL A 798 16.88 -20.87 -2.19
N LYS A 799 17.72 -21.10 -3.19
CA LYS A 799 18.55 -20.05 -3.77
C LYS A 799 17.70 -19.06 -4.57
N ASP A 800 18.21 -17.87 -4.76
CA ASP A 800 17.66 -16.91 -5.71
C ASP A 800 17.61 -17.55 -7.12
N PRO A 801 16.45 -17.66 -7.76
CA PRO A 801 16.34 -18.30 -9.08
C PRO A 801 17.09 -17.54 -10.19
N ARG A 802 17.49 -16.31 -9.95
CA ARG A 802 18.22 -15.45 -10.90
C ARG A 802 19.74 -15.71 -10.89
N VAL A 803 20.27 -16.47 -9.90
CA VAL A 803 21.70 -16.75 -9.78
C VAL A 803 22.02 -18.16 -10.21
N SER A 804 23.19 -18.32 -10.85
CA SER A 804 23.66 -19.59 -11.40
C SER A 804 24.54 -20.42 -10.44
N ASN A 805 24.83 -19.91 -9.24
CA ASN A 805 25.69 -20.55 -8.25
C ASN A 805 25.21 -21.95 -7.87
N SER A 806 26.17 -22.87 -7.73
CA SER A 806 25.91 -24.25 -7.31
C SER A 806 25.82 -24.36 -5.77
N ASP A 807 25.23 -25.44 -5.29
CA ASP A 807 25.18 -25.74 -3.83
C ASP A 807 26.58 -25.87 -3.23
N GLU A 808 27.54 -26.33 -4.02
CA GLU A 808 28.97 -26.43 -3.61
C GLU A 808 29.59 -25.03 -3.42
N ASP A 809 29.20 -24.04 -4.23
CA ASP A 809 29.67 -22.65 -4.07
C ASP A 809 29.17 -22.04 -2.76
N TYR A 810 27.90 -22.24 -2.44
CA TYR A 810 27.32 -21.81 -1.15
C TYR A 810 28.03 -22.50 0.03
N LYS A 811 28.32 -23.79 -0.09
CA LYS A 811 29.02 -24.53 0.97
C LYS A 811 30.45 -24.03 1.16
N LYS A 812 31.22 -23.83 0.08
CA LYS A 812 32.58 -23.27 0.14
C LYS A 812 32.59 -21.90 0.80
N GLN A 813 31.63 -21.04 0.43
CA GLN A 813 31.48 -19.74 1.05
C GLN A 813 31.21 -19.88 2.55
N LEU A 814 30.21 -20.65 2.95
CA LEU A 814 29.84 -20.80 4.36
C LEU A 814 30.99 -21.39 5.20
N ASP A 815 31.64 -22.44 4.74
CA ASP A 815 32.77 -23.09 5.44
C ASP A 815 33.92 -22.12 5.66
N PHE A 816 34.19 -21.27 4.66
CA PHE A 816 35.23 -20.24 4.78
C PHE A 816 34.81 -19.15 5.77
N LEU A 817 33.61 -18.63 5.64
CA LEU A 817 33.13 -17.55 6.51
C LEU A 817 33.00 -17.97 7.97
N LEU A 818 32.63 -19.21 8.25
CA LEU A 818 32.61 -19.74 9.62
C LEU A 818 34.03 -19.79 10.21
N LYS A 819 35.05 -20.26 9.43
CA LYS A 819 36.44 -20.24 9.86
C LYS A 819 36.95 -18.84 10.18
N VAL A 820 36.61 -17.86 9.31
CA VAL A 820 37.01 -16.46 9.52
C VAL A 820 36.35 -15.87 10.76
N ARG A 821 35.02 -16.10 10.95
CA ARG A 821 34.26 -15.67 12.14
C ARG A 821 34.89 -16.23 13.43
N ASP A 822 35.20 -17.53 13.42
CA ASP A 822 35.75 -18.22 14.60
C ASP A 822 37.16 -17.67 14.94
N GLU A 823 37.92 -17.29 13.93
CA GLU A 823 39.25 -16.67 14.14
C GLU A 823 39.15 -15.24 14.70
N VAL A 824 38.16 -14.42 14.29
CA VAL A 824 37.84 -13.14 14.95
C VAL A 824 37.45 -13.38 16.41
N SER A 825 36.63 -14.38 16.67
CA SER A 825 36.16 -14.73 18.02
C SER A 825 37.34 -15.15 18.90
N ARG A 826 38.29 -15.94 18.36
CA ARG A 826 39.54 -16.33 19.05
C ARG A 826 40.41 -15.14 19.40
N ALA A 827 40.59 -14.18 18.48
CA ALA A 827 41.31 -12.97 18.74
C ALA A 827 40.66 -12.11 19.84
N ASN A 828 39.35 -11.95 19.77
CA ASN A 828 38.61 -11.15 20.76
C ASN A 828 38.53 -11.82 22.13
N LYS A 829 38.54 -13.16 22.19
CA LYS A 829 38.64 -13.90 23.48
C LYS A 829 39.94 -13.63 24.20
N VAL A 830 41.06 -13.59 23.48
CA VAL A 830 42.37 -13.20 24.08
C VAL A 830 42.29 -11.79 24.67
N ILE A 831 41.64 -10.85 24.04
CA ILE A 831 41.46 -9.48 24.57
C ILE A 831 40.61 -9.51 25.86
N ILE A 832 39.53 -10.28 25.90
CA ILE A 832 38.68 -10.46 27.09
C ILE A 832 39.54 -11.01 28.24
N ASP A 833 40.33 -12.05 27.99
CA ASP A 833 41.19 -12.71 29.00
C ASP A 833 42.27 -11.75 29.49
N ILE A 834 42.94 -11.00 28.60
CA ILE A 834 43.94 -9.98 28.99
C ILE A 834 43.30 -8.95 29.91
N ARG A 835 42.12 -8.42 29.57
CA ARG A 835 41.44 -7.40 30.37
C ARG A 835 40.98 -7.93 31.74
N LYS A 836 40.53 -9.17 31.81
CA LYS A 836 40.20 -9.85 33.06
C LYS A 836 41.44 -9.98 33.94
N ILE A 837 42.56 -10.49 33.39
CA ILE A 837 43.84 -10.61 34.13
C ILE A 837 44.30 -9.24 34.62
N LYS A 838 44.24 -8.20 33.79
CA LYS A 838 44.63 -6.84 34.20
C LYS A 838 43.77 -6.33 35.34
N SER A 839 42.47 -6.58 35.34
CA SER A 839 41.56 -6.25 36.43
C SER A 839 41.89 -6.99 37.74
N ASP A 840 42.23 -8.30 37.63
CA ASP A 840 42.62 -9.12 38.78
C ASP A 840 43.97 -8.63 39.36
N LEU A 841 44.92 -8.21 38.50
CA LEU A 841 46.21 -7.63 38.89
C LEU A 841 46.03 -6.25 39.54
N ASP A 842 45.12 -5.41 39.08
CA ASP A 842 44.79 -4.14 39.70
C ASP A 842 44.22 -4.34 41.11
N PHE A 843 43.32 -5.29 41.29
CA PHE A 843 42.79 -5.63 42.61
C PHE A 843 43.87 -6.16 43.53
N LEU A 844 44.82 -6.99 43.03
CA LEU A 844 45.93 -7.48 43.80
C LEU A 844 46.90 -6.34 44.19
N MET A 845 47.19 -5.41 43.27
CA MET A 845 48.09 -4.26 43.48
C MET A 845 47.60 -3.39 44.66
N GLU A 846 46.31 -3.18 44.82
CA GLU A 846 45.77 -2.47 45.99
C GLU A 846 46.11 -3.13 47.30
N LYS A 847 46.23 -4.47 47.34
CA LYS A 847 46.47 -5.30 48.53
C LYS A 847 47.95 -5.39 48.87
N VAL A 848 48.85 -5.21 47.89
CA VAL A 848 50.32 -5.44 48.03
C VAL A 848 51.11 -4.17 47.78
N SER A 849 50.52 -2.99 47.92
CA SER A 849 51.11 -1.70 47.64
C SER A 849 52.43 -1.44 48.42
N ASP A 850 52.65 -2.10 49.55
CA ASP A 850 53.84 -2.08 50.39
C ASP A 850 54.94 -3.07 49.93
N LYS A 851 54.67 -3.98 49.01
CA LYS A 851 55.57 -5.07 48.53
C LYS A 851 56.19 -4.70 47.18
N VAL A 852 57.24 -3.87 47.20
CA VAL A 852 57.85 -3.33 45.98
C VAL A 852 58.12 -4.39 44.91
N GLN A 853 58.67 -5.53 45.26
CA GLN A 853 59.03 -6.59 44.30
C GLN A 853 57.80 -7.20 43.60
N ILE A 854 56.66 -7.32 44.34
CA ILE A 854 55.40 -7.83 43.77
C ILE A 854 54.79 -6.75 42.86
N VAL A 855 54.80 -5.50 43.29
CA VAL A 855 54.31 -4.34 42.49
C VAL A 855 55.11 -4.24 41.19
N ASP A 856 56.42 -4.34 41.21
CA ASP A 856 57.25 -4.32 40.01
C ASP A 856 56.93 -5.48 39.06
N LEU A 857 56.68 -6.68 39.57
CA LEU A 857 56.33 -7.84 38.78
C LEU A 857 54.91 -7.65 38.11
N ILE A 858 53.96 -7.14 38.90
CA ILE A 858 52.61 -6.82 38.37
C ILE A 858 52.70 -5.80 37.25
N ASN A 859 53.46 -4.69 37.45
CA ASN A 859 53.63 -3.65 36.44
C ASN A 859 54.26 -4.18 35.15
N LYS A 860 55.24 -5.07 35.27
CA LYS A 860 55.88 -5.72 34.11
C LYS A 860 54.89 -6.66 33.40
N TYR A 861 54.15 -7.45 34.17
CA TYR A 861 53.10 -8.34 33.62
C TYR A 861 52.06 -7.54 32.83
N LYS A 862 51.53 -6.46 33.41
CA LYS A 862 50.56 -5.57 32.75
C LYS A 862 51.14 -4.94 31.47
N SER A 863 52.42 -4.48 31.52
CA SER A 863 53.08 -3.90 30.35
C SER A 863 53.19 -4.89 29.19
N ASP A 864 53.57 -6.12 29.48
CA ASP A 864 53.69 -7.16 28.45
C ASP A 864 52.31 -7.54 27.89
N LEU A 865 51.25 -7.58 28.73
CA LEU A 865 49.86 -7.76 28.28
C LEU A 865 49.36 -6.61 27.41
N ASP A 866 49.72 -5.33 27.76
CA ASP A 866 49.34 -4.15 26.98
C ASP A 866 49.91 -4.19 25.56
N ILE A 867 51.15 -4.68 25.40
CA ILE A 867 51.79 -4.83 24.07
C ILE A 867 51.01 -5.84 23.24
N ILE A 868 50.64 -6.98 23.80
CA ILE A 868 49.90 -8.03 23.09
C ILE A 868 48.47 -7.54 22.74
N GLU A 869 47.80 -6.92 23.73
CA GLU A 869 46.45 -6.36 23.49
C GLU A 869 46.48 -5.37 22.30
N ASN A 870 47.46 -4.44 22.31
CA ASN A 870 47.56 -3.41 21.27
C ASN A 870 48.00 -3.97 19.90
N ASN A 871 48.66 -5.13 19.83
CA ASN A 871 48.96 -5.81 18.58
C ASN A 871 47.71 -6.48 17.99
N ILE A 872 46.84 -7.06 18.83
CA ILE A 872 45.65 -7.74 18.39
C ILE A 872 44.51 -6.74 18.15
N HIS A 873 44.34 -5.73 19.05
CA HIS A 873 43.27 -4.75 19.02
C HIS A 873 43.80 -3.34 19.24
N MET A 874 43.35 -2.36 18.44
CA MET A 874 43.75 -0.95 18.63
C MET A 874 42.99 -0.33 19.81
N THR A 875 43.62 -0.28 20.98
CA THR A 875 43.03 0.19 22.24
C THR A 875 42.70 1.70 22.26
N LYS A 876 43.29 2.47 21.34
CA LYS A 876 43.05 3.92 21.20
C LYS A 876 41.76 4.25 20.47
N ASN A 877 41.16 3.30 19.77
CA ASN A 877 39.93 3.52 19.04
C ASN A 877 38.75 3.52 20.03
N GLN A 878 38.14 4.69 20.25
CA GLN A 878 36.99 4.91 21.13
C GLN A 878 35.74 5.38 20.36
N SER A 879 35.95 5.85 19.15
CA SER A 879 34.86 6.31 18.27
C SER A 879 34.95 5.71 16.86
N ARG A 880 33.89 5.79 16.13
CA ARG A 880 33.73 5.16 14.78
C ARG A 880 34.80 5.66 13.77
N GLN A 881 35.33 6.84 13.91
CA GLN A 881 36.29 7.45 12.97
C GLN A 881 37.76 7.36 13.48
N ASP A 882 38.00 6.96 14.73
CA ASP A 882 39.35 6.83 15.31
C ASP A 882 40.24 5.86 14.54
N PRO A 883 39.73 4.77 13.92
CA PRO A 883 40.54 3.91 13.06
C PRO A 883 41.27 4.63 11.92
N LEU A 884 40.78 5.78 11.47
CA LEU A 884 41.42 6.62 10.45
C LEU A 884 42.65 7.39 11.02
N ASN A 885 42.67 7.57 12.34
CA ASN A 885 43.79 8.23 13.04
C ASN A 885 44.81 7.22 13.59
N TYR A 886 44.35 6.14 14.20
CA TYR A 886 45.21 5.20 14.93
C TYR A 886 45.40 3.87 14.21
N GLY A 887 44.66 3.63 13.11
CA GLY A 887 44.68 2.41 12.35
C GLY A 887 43.82 1.28 12.96
N ILE A 888 43.91 0.12 12.35
CA ILE A 888 43.27 -1.12 12.78
C ILE A 888 44.31 -2.19 13.08
N ARG A 889 43.93 -3.23 13.82
CA ARG A 889 44.81 -4.35 14.17
C ARG A 889 44.24 -5.69 13.67
N ILE A 890 44.89 -6.77 14.07
CA ILE A 890 44.66 -8.13 13.58
C ILE A 890 43.17 -8.49 13.61
N ASN A 891 42.48 -8.30 14.75
CA ASN A 891 41.07 -8.68 14.90
C ASN A 891 40.15 -7.94 13.93
N ASN A 892 40.35 -6.64 13.70
CA ASN A 892 39.53 -5.88 12.75
C ASN A 892 39.88 -6.24 11.29
N ARG A 893 41.17 -6.58 10.99
CA ARG A 893 41.57 -7.03 9.65
C ARG A 893 40.89 -8.35 9.29
N ILE A 894 40.83 -9.29 10.23
CA ILE A 894 40.10 -10.57 10.04
C ILE A 894 38.59 -10.30 9.92
N ALA A 895 38.04 -9.43 10.75
CA ALA A 895 36.62 -9.08 10.69
C ALA A 895 36.24 -8.37 9.37
N PHE A 896 37.15 -7.58 8.80
CA PHE A 896 36.97 -7.00 7.47
C PHE A 896 36.87 -8.09 6.38
N LEU A 897 37.75 -9.12 6.44
CA LEU A 897 37.69 -10.24 5.50
C LEU A 897 36.34 -10.98 5.57
N LEU A 898 35.77 -11.14 6.78
CA LEU A 898 34.43 -11.72 6.96
C LEU A 898 33.37 -10.86 6.25
N ALA A 899 33.42 -9.55 6.45
CA ALA A 899 32.46 -8.63 5.84
C ALA A 899 32.59 -8.57 4.31
N ASP A 900 33.81 -8.57 3.80
CA ASP A 900 34.09 -8.49 2.37
C ASP A 900 33.68 -9.79 1.63
N SER A 901 34.01 -10.94 2.16
CA SER A 901 33.70 -12.26 1.57
C SER A 901 32.22 -12.65 1.65
N GLN A 902 31.38 -11.87 2.35
CA GLN A 902 29.91 -12.01 2.39
C GLN A 902 29.20 -11.20 1.30
N ARG A 903 29.91 -10.46 0.46
CA ARG A 903 29.30 -9.70 -0.63
C ARG A 903 28.86 -10.63 -1.74
N GLY A 904 27.53 -10.79 -1.86
CA GLY A 904 26.93 -11.74 -2.79
C GLY A 904 27.08 -13.21 -2.35
N ASP A 905 26.65 -14.10 -3.20
CA ASP A 905 26.58 -15.54 -2.95
C ASP A 905 27.68 -16.31 -3.75
N TYR A 906 28.93 -15.89 -3.62
CA TYR A 906 30.05 -16.44 -4.40
C TYR A 906 31.05 -17.16 -3.47
N PRO A 907 31.76 -18.20 -3.98
CA PRO A 907 32.85 -18.82 -3.23
C PRO A 907 33.95 -17.78 -2.94
N PRO A 908 34.75 -17.96 -1.87
CA PRO A 908 35.84 -17.06 -1.54
C PRO A 908 36.90 -17.05 -2.65
N THR A 909 37.48 -15.87 -2.90
CA THR A 909 38.60 -15.74 -3.86
C THR A 909 39.86 -16.42 -3.33
N GLU A 910 40.79 -16.80 -4.21
CA GLU A 910 42.08 -17.33 -3.81
C GLU A 910 42.84 -16.36 -2.90
N GLN A 911 42.81 -15.05 -3.21
CA GLN A 911 43.46 -14.01 -2.42
C GLN A 911 42.84 -13.87 -1.02
N ALA A 912 41.51 -14.03 -0.89
CA ALA A 912 40.86 -14.06 0.41
C ALA A 912 41.34 -15.23 1.28
N GLN A 913 41.52 -16.40 0.67
CA GLN A 913 42.06 -17.59 1.34
C GLN A 913 43.54 -17.43 1.72
N GLU A 914 44.38 -16.91 0.81
CA GLU A 914 45.80 -16.62 1.09
C GLU A 914 45.96 -15.59 2.20
N PHE A 915 45.17 -14.50 2.15
CA PHE A 915 45.19 -13.48 3.20
C PHE A 915 44.74 -14.05 4.55
N PHE A 916 43.73 -14.89 4.57
CA PHE A 916 43.26 -15.55 5.79
C PHE A 916 44.35 -16.37 6.45
N GLU A 917 45.10 -17.22 5.71
CA GLU A 917 46.18 -18.02 6.25
C GLU A 917 47.34 -17.14 6.76
N SER A 918 47.67 -16.05 6.06
CA SER A 918 48.67 -15.10 6.48
C SER A 918 48.32 -14.41 7.81
N ILE A 919 47.11 -13.84 7.91
CA ILE A 919 46.71 -13.10 9.11
C ILE A 919 46.44 -14.02 10.32
N LYS A 920 46.02 -15.25 10.05
CA LYS A 920 45.93 -16.31 11.07
C LYS A 920 47.30 -16.66 11.64
N GLY A 921 48.33 -16.66 10.80
CA GLY A 921 49.74 -16.82 11.23
C GLY A 921 50.16 -15.69 12.18
N GLU A 922 49.89 -14.42 11.81
CA GLU A 922 50.16 -13.25 12.68
C GLU A 922 49.45 -13.39 14.04
N LEU A 923 48.17 -13.81 14.04
CA LEU A 923 47.41 -14.01 15.29
C LEU A 923 48.01 -15.13 16.14
N ASN A 924 48.41 -16.25 15.56
CA ASN A 924 48.99 -17.38 16.26
C ASN A 924 50.30 -16.99 16.98
N GLU A 925 51.13 -16.12 16.40
CA GLU A 925 52.33 -15.57 17.04
C GLU A 925 51.97 -14.77 18.28
N GLU A 926 50.96 -13.87 18.22
CA GLU A 926 50.55 -13.08 19.37
C GLU A 926 49.93 -13.95 20.47
N ILE A 927 49.10 -14.94 20.13
CA ILE A 927 48.56 -15.90 21.09
C ILE A 927 49.67 -16.71 21.75
N SER A 928 50.72 -17.10 21.02
CA SER A 928 51.88 -17.81 21.57
C SER A 928 52.68 -16.93 22.55
N LYS A 929 52.77 -15.61 22.27
CA LYS A 929 53.35 -14.64 23.22
C LYS A 929 52.47 -14.50 24.48
N PHE A 930 51.16 -14.37 24.33
CA PHE A 930 50.21 -14.31 25.44
C PHE A 930 50.35 -15.54 26.37
N ASN A 931 50.33 -16.76 25.81
CA ASN A 931 50.45 -17.96 26.59
C ASN A 931 51.81 -18.04 27.37
N ARG A 932 52.90 -17.57 26.76
CA ARG A 932 54.21 -17.50 27.45
C ARG A 932 54.18 -16.50 28.59
N VAL A 933 53.66 -15.30 28.35
CA VAL A 933 53.51 -14.24 29.36
C VAL A 933 52.64 -14.73 30.51
N LEU A 934 51.49 -15.31 30.21
CA LEU A 934 50.55 -15.88 31.18
C LEU A 934 51.21 -16.91 32.08
N ASN A 935 51.83 -17.94 31.48
CA ASN A 935 52.45 -19.04 32.24
C ASN A 935 53.63 -18.55 33.10
N THR A 936 54.48 -17.66 32.55
CA THR A 936 55.68 -17.19 33.26
C THR A 936 55.29 -16.29 34.45
N TYR A 937 54.49 -15.28 34.24
CA TYR A 937 54.19 -14.30 35.29
C TYR A 937 53.19 -14.83 36.32
N THR A 938 52.18 -15.60 35.90
CA THR A 938 51.21 -16.15 36.84
C THR A 938 51.90 -17.10 37.83
N MET A 939 52.79 -17.97 37.34
CA MET A 939 53.57 -18.87 38.22
C MET A 939 54.46 -18.11 39.19
N GLN A 940 55.21 -17.09 38.68
CA GLN A 940 56.09 -16.28 39.53
C GLN A 940 55.27 -15.51 40.58
N LEU A 941 54.18 -14.89 40.21
CA LEU A 941 53.30 -14.12 41.07
C LEU A 941 52.66 -14.99 42.16
N ASN A 942 52.16 -16.19 41.80
CA ASN A 942 51.56 -17.13 42.77
C ASN A 942 52.56 -17.60 43.80
N ASN A 943 53.83 -17.88 43.41
CA ASN A 943 54.90 -18.22 44.34
C ASN A 943 55.18 -17.05 45.29
N MET A 944 55.33 -15.84 44.77
CA MET A 944 55.60 -14.65 45.61
C MET A 944 54.41 -14.32 46.55
N ILE A 945 53.17 -14.54 46.16
CA ILE A 945 51.98 -14.39 46.99
C ILE A 945 52.04 -15.40 48.16
N GLN A 946 52.37 -16.67 47.83
CA GLN A 946 52.48 -17.73 48.83
C GLN A 946 53.66 -17.47 49.79
N ASP A 947 54.80 -17.09 49.31
CA ASP A 947 56.00 -16.81 50.12
C ASP A 947 55.82 -15.60 51.03
N ASN A 948 54.92 -14.67 50.71
CA ASN A 948 54.60 -13.49 51.51
C ASN A 948 53.33 -13.64 52.38
N ASP A 949 52.68 -14.83 52.42
CA ASP A 949 51.42 -15.12 53.16
C ASP A 949 50.30 -14.12 52.91
N ILE A 950 50.14 -13.71 51.63
CA ILE A 950 49.12 -12.77 51.22
C ILE A 950 47.77 -13.46 51.13
N LYS A 951 46.82 -13.04 51.99
CA LYS A 951 45.44 -13.61 52.00
C LYS A 951 44.52 -12.81 51.11
N PHE A 952 43.87 -13.50 50.19
CA PHE A 952 42.87 -12.91 49.26
C PHE A 952 41.51 -12.62 49.90
N ILE A 953 41.17 -13.36 50.95
CA ILE A 953 39.88 -13.22 51.69
C ILE A 953 40.26 -12.95 53.17
N SER A 954 39.95 -11.77 53.65
CA SER A 954 39.91 -11.48 55.07
C SER A 954 38.50 -11.66 55.63
N TYR A 955 38.37 -12.44 56.72
CA TYR A 955 37.14 -12.62 57.45
C TYR A 955 36.78 -11.29 58.12
#